data_070d03656e225c26eb9b3a93de3aec99
#
_entry.id   070d03656e225c26eb9b3a93de3aec99
#
_cell.length_a   1.000
_cell.length_b   1.000
_cell.length_c   1.000
_cell.angle_alpha   90.00
_cell.angle_beta   90.00
_cell.angle_gamma   90.00
#
_symmetry.space_group_name_H-M   'P 1'
#
loop_
_entity.id
_entity.type
_entity.pdbx_description
1 polymer ?
#
loop_
_entity_poly.entity_id
_entity_poly.type
_entity_poly.pdbx_seq_one_letter_code
_entity_poly.pdbx_strand_id
1 'polypeptide(L)'
;PRLPAAATVEQSRPATLLTACARFVQQQRLDDFAALMRHPDLQGYLRHELGGEDDAVTDWLTLLDNYASDHLPGRLPDRWLGDPARSGTLKRVYDAVDALLPAAPRSAAPLPQWSQPIAEVLTRVYGTGPLRSRKESDRQLIAAIESLAGALREQSLLDADDELTPRLNAADAIQLTLSQVAGSTIPHEGGTPAIEMLGWLELQLDDAPMLLITAVNEGAIPQSRTSDSFLPDALRSHLGLADDRRRYARDLYMMTAIVNSRPDVTLIAGRRSADNDPLMPSRLLLACDGPQRANRVAAFYGDRAGDAENPSALMAIDHGETSRFIVPPPTLPDAPIEQLPVTAFGVYLDCPYRFYLRYVCGLRVVDDRATELDGPGFGTLAHEVLDRFARHGSAANSTDADAIEELLMTELDHVVGRRFGPGGGSGDKSGGESGGESAGAAVRIQVEQLRHRLRALAKWQAAQVEQGWRIMAGSVERQTLAPFEVDGLPFAIRGRIDRIDRHDDGRYRLLDYKTGETGRTPDQVHLAGAKADRQWVNLQLPLYRVLAHAQGLKGELALGYVLLPKDPAQVGEAMANWDEPQFEGAIERACYVVRQVRNSIFWPPKQPVGPGDEFSAVCMDHCLDRAAALAAGQAGPVNHECHQD
;
A
#
# COMPACT_ATOMS: atom_id res chain seq x y z
N PRO A 1 11.41 20.47 18.23
CA PRO A 1 12.70 20.91 17.68
C PRO A 1 12.45 21.69 16.41
N ARG A 2 13.07 22.84 16.28
CA ARG A 2 12.99 23.69 15.11
C ARG A 2 14.28 23.53 14.32
N LEU A 3 14.20 23.08 13.09
CA LEU A 3 15.30 23.16 12.15
C LEU A 3 15.41 24.66 11.75
N PRO A 4 16.55 25.31 11.95
CA PRO A 4 16.75 26.71 11.56
C PRO A 4 16.91 26.87 10.04
N ALA A 5 17.07 25.80 9.29
CA ALA A 5 16.99 25.85 7.85
C ALA A 5 15.58 26.31 7.45
N ALA A 6 15.49 27.58 7.02
CA ALA A 6 14.28 28.10 6.41
C ALA A 6 13.79 27.09 5.37
N ALA A 7 12.49 26.78 5.37
CA ALA A 7 11.93 25.88 4.36
C ALA A 7 12.34 26.38 2.98
N THR A 8 12.83 25.51 2.13
CA THR A 8 13.19 25.88 0.76
C THR A 8 11.93 25.98 -0.09
N VAL A 9 11.96 26.80 -1.13
CA VAL A 9 10.85 26.90 -2.09
C VAL A 9 10.54 25.54 -2.71
N GLU A 10 11.54 24.68 -2.91
CA GLU A 10 11.40 23.31 -3.43
C GLU A 10 10.48 22.43 -2.56
N GLN A 11 10.50 22.64 -1.24
CA GLN A 11 9.64 21.90 -0.29
C GLN A 11 8.25 22.49 -0.12
N SER A 12 7.97 23.62 -0.77
CA SER A 12 6.68 24.28 -0.69
C SER A 12 5.59 23.54 -1.47
N ARG A 13 4.33 23.75 -1.07
CA ARG A 13 3.18 23.15 -1.77
C ARG A 13 3.10 23.53 -3.26
N PRO A 14 3.33 24.79 -3.70
CA PRO A 14 3.35 25.12 -5.12
C PRO A 14 4.44 24.37 -5.91
N ALA A 15 5.63 24.21 -5.33
CA ALA A 15 6.72 23.47 -5.99
C ALA A 15 6.44 21.97 -6.06
N THR A 16 5.88 21.37 -5.00
CA THR A 16 5.48 19.96 -5.01
C THR A 16 4.34 19.70 -5.99
N LEU A 17 3.39 20.64 -6.13
CA LEU A 17 2.34 20.57 -7.15
C LEU A 17 2.94 20.56 -8.56
N LEU A 18 3.81 21.50 -8.87
CA LEU A 18 4.47 21.56 -10.18
C LEU A 18 5.33 20.32 -10.45
N THR A 19 6.01 19.80 -9.42
CA THR A 19 6.77 18.54 -9.53
C THR A 19 5.85 17.35 -9.90
N ALA A 20 4.69 17.25 -9.27
CA ALA A 20 3.70 16.22 -9.58
C ALA A 20 3.13 16.41 -11.01
N CYS A 21 2.84 17.65 -11.41
CA CYS A 21 2.43 17.98 -12.78
C CYS A 21 3.49 17.54 -13.81
N ALA A 22 4.77 17.87 -13.57
CA ALA A 22 5.86 17.50 -14.48
C ALA A 22 5.98 15.97 -14.65
N ARG A 23 5.93 15.21 -13.55
CA ARG A 23 5.97 13.74 -13.60
C ARG A 23 4.81 13.18 -14.39
N PHE A 24 3.60 13.67 -14.11
CA PHE A 24 2.41 13.19 -14.79
C PHE A 24 2.44 13.50 -16.30
N VAL A 25 2.79 14.73 -16.69
CA VAL A 25 2.92 15.13 -18.12
C VAL A 25 3.97 14.29 -18.85
N GLN A 26 5.08 13.94 -18.17
CA GLN A 26 6.18 13.18 -18.75
C GLN A 26 5.85 11.71 -19.00
N GLN A 27 5.20 11.05 -18.04
CA GLN A 27 5.05 9.60 -18.04
C GLN A 27 3.64 9.12 -18.32
N GLN A 28 2.63 9.93 -18.03
CA GLN A 28 1.19 9.61 -18.13
C GLN A 28 0.82 8.26 -17.49
N ARG A 29 1.42 7.98 -16.32
CA ARG A 29 1.13 6.78 -15.55
C ARG A 29 -0.01 7.03 -14.59
N LEU A 30 -0.75 5.97 -14.23
CA LEU A 30 -1.80 6.08 -13.22
C LEU A 30 -1.24 6.48 -11.85
N ASP A 31 -0.06 5.96 -11.47
CA ASP A 31 0.60 6.30 -10.21
C ASP A 31 0.92 7.80 -10.11
N ASP A 32 1.40 8.40 -11.21
CA ASP A 32 1.70 9.84 -11.25
C ASP A 32 0.42 10.68 -11.20
N PHE A 33 -0.65 10.22 -11.85
CA PHE A 33 -1.97 10.82 -11.73
C PHE A 33 -2.51 10.72 -10.31
N ALA A 34 -2.40 9.55 -9.68
CA ALA A 34 -2.81 9.33 -8.31
C ALA A 34 -2.02 10.20 -7.32
N ALA A 35 -0.71 10.34 -7.52
CA ALA A 35 0.13 11.23 -6.71
C ALA A 35 -0.29 12.70 -6.86
N LEU A 36 -0.58 13.13 -8.09
CA LEU A 36 -1.09 14.48 -8.38
C LEU A 36 -2.45 14.71 -7.73
N MET A 37 -3.38 13.75 -7.84
CA MET A 37 -4.71 13.81 -7.22
C MET A 37 -4.68 13.88 -5.69
N ARG A 38 -3.65 13.34 -5.04
CA ARG A 38 -3.46 13.43 -3.58
C ARG A 38 -2.91 14.77 -3.12
N HIS A 39 -2.55 15.68 -4.04
CA HIS A 39 -2.07 16.99 -3.65
C HIS A 39 -3.22 17.85 -3.09
N PRO A 40 -3.12 18.36 -1.83
CA PRO A 40 -4.25 19.01 -1.14
C PRO A 40 -4.77 20.24 -1.87
N ASP A 41 -3.89 21.03 -2.47
CA ASP A 41 -4.29 22.27 -3.16
C ASP A 41 -4.98 21.95 -4.50
N LEU A 42 -4.58 20.88 -5.18
CA LEU A 42 -5.30 20.42 -6.37
C LEU A 42 -6.69 19.89 -6.02
N GLN A 43 -6.82 19.16 -4.91
CA GLN A 43 -8.14 18.72 -4.46
C GLN A 43 -9.06 19.93 -4.17
N GLY A 44 -8.51 20.98 -3.53
CA GLY A 44 -9.25 22.22 -3.32
C GLY A 44 -9.72 22.87 -4.62
N TYR A 45 -8.86 22.92 -5.64
CA TYR A 45 -9.21 23.41 -6.96
C TYR A 45 -10.30 22.56 -7.64
N LEU A 46 -10.15 21.25 -7.64
CA LEU A 46 -11.11 20.34 -8.28
C LEU A 46 -12.50 20.39 -7.61
N ARG A 47 -12.56 20.56 -6.29
CA ARG A 47 -13.83 20.79 -5.57
C ARG A 47 -14.54 22.03 -6.08
N HIS A 48 -13.80 23.11 -6.25
CA HIS A 48 -14.33 24.37 -6.75
C HIS A 48 -14.81 24.24 -8.21
N GLU A 49 -14.00 23.60 -9.07
CA GLU A 49 -14.26 23.50 -10.50
C GLU A 49 -15.42 22.54 -10.82
N LEU A 50 -15.51 21.40 -10.13
CA LEU A 50 -16.51 20.38 -10.39
C LEU A 50 -17.82 20.56 -9.60
N GLY A 51 -17.90 21.58 -8.74
CA GLY A 51 -19.13 21.95 -8.04
C GLY A 51 -19.64 20.88 -7.06
N GLY A 52 -18.74 20.12 -6.42
CA GLY A 52 -19.11 19.06 -5.49
C GLY A 52 -19.43 19.57 -4.09
N GLU A 53 -20.56 19.13 -3.51
CA GLU A 53 -20.77 19.19 -2.06
C GLU A 53 -19.74 18.30 -1.34
N ASP A 54 -19.42 18.60 -0.09
CA ASP A 54 -18.28 18.04 0.68
C ASP A 54 -18.19 16.49 0.68
N ASP A 55 -19.31 15.76 0.58
CA ASP A 55 -19.35 14.30 0.61
C ASP A 55 -18.92 13.62 -0.70
N ALA A 56 -19.11 14.25 -1.85
CA ALA A 56 -18.79 13.65 -3.16
C ALA A 56 -17.27 13.59 -3.44
N VAL A 57 -16.49 14.40 -2.76
CA VAL A 57 -15.04 14.55 -3.02
C VAL A 57 -14.18 13.52 -2.31
N THR A 58 -14.61 13.06 -1.14
CA THR A 58 -13.93 11.97 -0.41
C THR A 58 -13.91 10.69 -1.23
N ASP A 59 -14.82 10.58 -2.21
CA ASP A 59 -14.98 9.39 -3.03
C ASP A 59 -14.01 9.29 -4.23
N TRP A 60 -13.45 10.40 -4.75
CA TRP A 60 -12.60 10.35 -5.96
C TRP A 60 -11.31 9.57 -5.76
N LEU A 61 -10.63 9.76 -4.63
CA LEU A 61 -9.41 9.02 -4.31
C LEU A 61 -9.74 7.54 -4.09
N THR A 62 -10.80 7.26 -3.35
CA THR A 62 -11.28 5.90 -3.15
C THR A 62 -11.68 5.24 -4.47
N LEU A 63 -12.36 5.96 -5.36
CA LEU A 63 -12.70 5.46 -6.70
C LEU A 63 -11.46 5.17 -7.53
N LEU A 64 -10.45 6.05 -7.47
CA LEU A 64 -9.19 5.88 -8.17
C LEU A 64 -8.40 4.70 -7.63
N ASP A 65 -8.32 4.55 -6.32
CA ASP A 65 -7.62 3.44 -5.66
C ASP A 65 -8.29 2.10 -5.96
N ASN A 66 -9.61 2.05 -5.91
CA ASN A 66 -10.38 0.88 -6.33
C ASN A 66 -10.15 0.56 -7.82
N TYR A 67 -10.13 1.58 -8.67
CA TYR A 67 -9.84 1.41 -10.10
C TYR A 67 -8.43 0.83 -10.32
N ALA A 68 -7.44 1.35 -9.62
CA ALA A 68 -6.06 0.85 -9.67
C ALA A 68 -5.99 -0.63 -9.26
N SER A 69 -6.62 -0.99 -8.17
CA SER A 69 -6.67 -2.36 -7.65
C SER A 69 -7.44 -3.33 -8.55
N ASP A 70 -8.57 -2.89 -9.13
CA ASP A 70 -9.43 -3.74 -9.95
C ASP A 70 -8.85 -4.01 -11.35
N HIS A 71 -8.17 -3.02 -11.94
CA HIS A 71 -7.76 -3.03 -13.35
C HIS A 71 -6.25 -3.08 -13.56
N LEU A 72 -5.44 -2.82 -12.52
CA LEU A 72 -3.95 -2.84 -12.55
C LEU A 72 -3.35 -2.16 -13.80
N PRO A 73 -3.75 -0.93 -14.14
CA PRO A 73 -3.29 -0.27 -15.35
C PRO A 73 -1.85 0.24 -15.19
N GLY A 74 -0.97 -0.12 -16.10
CA GLY A 74 0.41 0.39 -16.13
C GLY A 74 0.53 1.84 -16.61
N ARG A 75 -0.48 2.34 -17.33
CA ARG A 75 -0.60 3.72 -17.85
C ARG A 75 -2.05 4.17 -17.72
N LEU A 76 -2.27 5.46 -17.87
CA LEU A 76 -3.62 5.98 -17.98
C LEU A 76 -4.31 5.36 -19.21
N PRO A 77 -5.53 4.83 -19.05
CA PRO A 77 -6.24 4.20 -20.13
C PRO A 77 -6.86 5.24 -21.07
N ASP A 78 -6.83 4.99 -22.38
CA ASP A 78 -7.60 5.78 -23.34
C ASP A 78 -9.10 5.71 -23.06
N ARG A 79 -9.55 4.60 -22.50
CA ARG A 79 -10.93 4.36 -22.07
C ARG A 79 -10.97 3.78 -20.67
N TRP A 80 -11.65 4.46 -19.76
CA TRP A 80 -11.89 4.00 -18.40
C TRP A 80 -12.79 2.74 -18.40
N LEU A 81 -12.34 1.71 -17.68
CA LEU A 81 -13.00 0.40 -17.60
C LEU A 81 -13.98 0.35 -16.41
N GLY A 82 -14.75 -0.74 -16.34
CA GLY A 82 -15.64 -1.01 -15.21
C GLY A 82 -17.01 -0.35 -15.31
N ASP A 83 -17.62 -0.08 -14.17
CA ASP A 83 -18.97 0.50 -14.06
C ASP A 83 -19.03 1.91 -14.68
N PRO A 84 -20.01 2.17 -15.58
CA PRO A 84 -20.09 3.45 -16.30
C PRO A 84 -20.25 4.68 -15.40
N ALA A 85 -20.90 4.56 -14.23
CA ALA A 85 -21.09 5.68 -13.33
C ALA A 85 -19.75 6.06 -12.64
N ARG A 86 -19.01 5.06 -12.17
CA ARG A 86 -17.71 5.25 -11.51
C ARG A 86 -16.63 5.70 -12.51
N SER A 87 -16.52 5.02 -13.64
CA SER A 87 -15.59 5.37 -14.71
C SER A 87 -15.88 6.73 -15.33
N GLY A 88 -17.15 7.13 -15.43
CA GLY A 88 -17.57 8.46 -15.87
C GLY A 88 -17.16 9.56 -14.90
N THR A 89 -17.20 9.31 -13.59
CA THR A 89 -16.70 10.24 -12.56
C THR A 89 -15.19 10.41 -12.66
N LEU A 90 -14.44 9.32 -12.75
CA LEU A 90 -12.98 9.37 -12.91
C LEU A 90 -12.57 10.10 -14.20
N LYS A 91 -13.32 9.88 -15.29
CA LYS A 91 -13.07 10.59 -16.55
C LYS A 91 -13.28 12.10 -16.40
N ARG A 92 -14.35 12.55 -15.74
CA ARG A 92 -14.58 13.99 -15.49
C ARG A 92 -13.46 14.62 -14.68
N VAL A 93 -12.98 13.92 -13.64
CA VAL A 93 -11.85 14.39 -12.83
C VAL A 93 -10.57 14.46 -13.66
N TYR A 94 -10.31 13.43 -14.46
CA TYR A 94 -9.19 13.42 -15.39
C TYR A 94 -9.25 14.59 -16.40
N ASP A 95 -10.40 14.79 -17.03
CA ASP A 95 -10.60 15.87 -18.01
C ASP A 95 -10.38 17.26 -17.36
N ALA A 96 -10.76 17.45 -16.10
CA ALA A 96 -10.51 18.69 -15.36
C ALA A 96 -9.02 18.89 -15.03
N VAL A 97 -8.31 17.82 -14.70
CA VAL A 97 -6.85 17.87 -14.50
C VAL A 97 -6.12 18.12 -15.82
N ASP A 98 -6.50 17.42 -16.88
CA ASP A 98 -5.90 17.60 -18.21
C ASP A 98 -6.07 19.03 -18.72
N ALA A 99 -7.25 19.62 -18.52
CA ALA A 99 -7.53 21.02 -18.84
C ALA A 99 -6.76 22.05 -17.99
N LEU A 100 -6.32 21.65 -16.79
CA LEU A 100 -5.48 22.50 -15.93
C LEU A 100 -4.03 22.54 -16.40
N LEU A 101 -3.52 21.38 -16.87
CA LEU A 101 -2.11 21.22 -17.22
C LEU A 101 -1.75 22.05 -18.45
N PRO A 102 -0.47 22.51 -18.54
CA PRO A 102 0.00 23.19 -19.73
C PRO A 102 -0.24 22.31 -20.95
N ALA A 103 -1.00 22.80 -21.92
CA ALA A 103 -1.23 22.07 -23.16
C ALA A 103 0.12 21.65 -23.73
N ALA A 104 0.41 20.36 -23.66
CA ALA A 104 1.67 19.83 -24.11
C ALA A 104 1.73 19.95 -25.65
N PRO A 105 2.57 20.85 -26.20
CA PRO A 105 2.92 20.69 -27.60
C PRO A 105 3.56 19.30 -27.69
N ARG A 106 3.11 18.49 -28.62
CA ARG A 106 3.75 17.21 -28.93
C ARG A 106 5.22 17.38 -29.37
N SER A 107 5.66 18.65 -29.52
CA SER A 107 7.03 19.07 -29.91
C SER A 107 7.58 20.04 -28.88
N ALA A 108 8.89 19.97 -28.63
CA ALA A 108 9.61 20.91 -27.80
C ALA A 108 9.42 22.37 -28.29
N ALA A 109 9.11 23.29 -27.35
CA ALA A 109 8.94 24.71 -27.61
C ALA A 109 10.05 25.52 -26.89
N PRO A 110 10.37 26.75 -27.39
CA PRO A 110 11.30 27.63 -26.67
C PRO A 110 10.86 27.89 -25.24
N LEU A 111 11.81 27.92 -24.29
CA LEU A 111 11.55 28.08 -22.86
C LEU A 111 10.61 29.26 -22.52
N PRO A 112 10.74 30.47 -23.06
CA PRO A 112 9.85 31.59 -22.73
C PRO A 112 8.37 31.32 -23.05
N GLN A 113 8.05 30.42 -23.99
CA GLN A 113 6.67 30.07 -24.30
C GLN A 113 6.00 29.22 -23.20
N TRP A 114 6.77 28.61 -22.28
CA TRP A 114 6.26 27.83 -21.16
C TRP A 114 5.93 28.67 -19.93
N SER A 115 6.49 29.89 -19.83
CA SER A 115 6.34 30.75 -18.65
C SER A 115 4.88 31.04 -18.33
N GLN A 116 4.08 31.43 -19.33
CA GLN A 116 2.67 31.72 -19.15
C GLN A 116 1.84 30.47 -18.81
N PRO A 117 1.92 29.33 -19.56
CA PRO A 117 1.18 28.12 -19.22
C PRO A 117 1.47 27.60 -17.81
N ILE A 118 2.72 27.64 -17.35
CA ILE A 118 3.09 27.22 -16.00
C ILE A 118 2.51 28.19 -14.94
N ALA A 119 2.59 29.50 -15.19
CA ALA A 119 2.00 30.51 -14.31
C ALA A 119 0.48 30.38 -14.21
N GLU A 120 -0.19 29.96 -15.29
CA GLU A 120 -1.64 29.71 -15.30
C GLU A 120 -2.03 28.55 -14.38
N VAL A 121 -1.25 27.47 -14.30
CA VAL A 121 -1.49 26.38 -13.36
C VAL A 121 -1.52 26.92 -11.92
N LEU A 122 -0.51 27.71 -11.54
CA LEU A 122 -0.43 28.31 -10.21
C LEU A 122 -1.60 29.27 -9.96
N THR A 123 -1.92 30.12 -10.96
CA THR A 123 -3.00 31.10 -10.86
C THR A 123 -4.37 30.41 -10.70
N ARG A 124 -4.63 29.37 -11.46
CA ARG A 124 -5.91 28.64 -11.39
C ARG A 124 -6.06 27.88 -10.06
N VAL A 125 -5.00 27.23 -9.58
CA VAL A 125 -5.08 26.48 -8.33
C VAL A 125 -5.13 27.39 -7.10
N TYR A 126 -4.29 28.43 -7.05
CA TYR A 126 -4.16 29.30 -5.87
C TYR A 126 -5.00 30.58 -5.93
N GLY A 127 -5.58 30.89 -7.09
CA GLY A 127 -6.45 32.05 -7.26
C GLY A 127 -7.91 31.83 -6.87
N THR A 128 -8.30 30.63 -6.47
CA THR A 128 -9.69 30.28 -6.12
C THR A 128 -10.16 30.86 -4.77
N GLY A 129 -9.25 31.33 -3.92
CA GLY A 129 -9.59 31.87 -2.60
C GLY A 129 -8.66 32.96 -2.12
N PRO A 130 -9.10 33.79 -1.15
CA PRO A 130 -8.28 34.87 -0.61
C PRO A 130 -7.15 34.32 0.27
N LEU A 131 -5.90 34.61 -0.10
CA LEU A 131 -4.74 34.34 0.74
C LEU A 131 -4.65 35.44 1.83
N ARG A 132 -4.55 35.03 3.08
CA ARG A 132 -4.52 35.96 4.24
C ARG A 132 -3.09 36.14 4.71
N SER A 133 -2.49 37.29 4.43
CA SER A 133 -1.10 37.59 4.83
C SER A 133 -0.85 37.56 6.34
N ARG A 134 -1.89 37.53 7.17
CA ARG A 134 -1.77 37.40 8.64
C ARG A 134 -1.56 35.97 9.09
N LYS A 135 -1.86 34.95 8.24
CA LYS A 135 -1.68 33.52 8.56
C LYS A 135 -0.32 33.07 8.06
N GLU A 136 0.48 32.48 8.92
CA GLU A 136 1.86 32.02 8.61
C GLU A 136 1.91 31.10 7.39
N SER A 137 1.02 30.11 7.32
CA SER A 137 0.93 29.18 6.18
C SER A 137 0.67 29.90 4.85
N ASP A 138 -0.12 30.96 4.87
CA ASP A 138 -0.47 31.72 3.67
C ASP A 138 0.69 32.64 3.26
N ARG A 139 1.44 33.19 4.22
CA ARG A 139 2.67 33.97 3.95
C ARG A 139 3.75 33.10 3.29
N GLN A 140 3.96 31.89 3.82
CA GLN A 140 4.90 30.95 3.23
C GLN A 140 4.48 30.55 1.81
N LEU A 141 3.18 30.35 1.60
CA LEU A 141 2.61 30.07 0.28
C LEU A 141 2.82 31.23 -0.69
N ILE A 142 2.54 32.45 -0.27
CA ILE A 142 2.75 33.67 -1.06
C ILE A 142 4.23 33.82 -1.45
N ALA A 143 5.15 33.68 -0.49
CA ALA A 143 6.58 33.79 -0.76
C ALA A 143 7.08 32.74 -1.76
N ALA A 144 6.58 31.50 -1.68
CA ALA A 144 6.90 30.45 -2.63
C ALA A 144 6.36 30.76 -4.04
N ILE A 145 5.11 31.23 -4.14
CA ILE A 145 4.52 31.64 -5.43
C ILE A 145 5.27 32.83 -6.03
N GLU A 146 5.65 33.83 -5.24
CA GLU A 146 6.43 34.99 -5.69
C GLU A 146 7.80 34.58 -6.24
N SER A 147 8.49 33.63 -5.59
CA SER A 147 9.77 33.09 -6.06
C SER A 147 9.61 32.37 -7.42
N LEU A 148 8.59 31.51 -7.54
CA LEU A 148 8.30 30.81 -8.79
C LEU A 148 7.88 31.78 -9.91
N ALA A 149 7.03 32.75 -9.59
CA ALA A 149 6.62 33.79 -10.55
C ALA A 149 7.80 34.68 -10.99
N GLY A 150 8.75 34.92 -10.10
CA GLY A 150 10.01 35.59 -10.41
C GLY A 150 10.82 34.83 -11.46
N ALA A 151 11.07 33.54 -11.24
CA ALA A 151 11.77 32.67 -12.18
C ALA A 151 11.06 32.59 -13.56
N LEU A 152 9.74 32.41 -13.55
CA LEU A 152 8.95 32.39 -14.80
C LEU A 152 9.01 33.71 -15.54
N ARG A 153 9.03 34.84 -14.82
CA ARG A 153 9.18 36.17 -15.43
C ARG A 153 10.55 36.32 -16.08
N GLU A 154 11.62 35.90 -15.41
CA GLU A 154 12.97 35.92 -15.98
C GLU A 154 13.06 35.07 -17.25
N GLN A 155 12.49 33.89 -17.23
CA GLN A 155 12.41 32.99 -18.39
C GLN A 155 11.64 33.62 -19.54
N SER A 156 10.56 34.37 -19.27
CA SER A 156 9.74 35.03 -20.28
C SER A 156 10.46 36.18 -21.01
N LEU A 157 11.56 36.69 -20.45
CA LEU A 157 12.38 37.74 -21.06
C LEU A 157 13.41 37.22 -22.04
N LEU A 158 13.60 35.90 -22.15
CA LEU A 158 14.52 35.29 -23.12
C LEU A 158 13.96 35.47 -24.52
N ASP A 159 14.84 35.67 -25.47
CA ASP A 159 14.45 35.68 -26.88
C ASP A 159 14.14 34.26 -27.40
N ALA A 160 12.91 34.05 -27.85
CA ALA A 160 12.47 32.75 -28.31
C ALA A 160 13.15 32.28 -29.61
N ASP A 161 13.69 33.23 -30.39
CA ASP A 161 14.35 32.99 -31.67
C ASP A 161 15.88 32.89 -31.52
N ASP A 162 16.44 33.09 -30.33
CA ASP A 162 17.87 32.93 -30.06
C ASP A 162 18.23 31.43 -30.10
N GLU A 163 19.30 31.10 -30.83
CA GLU A 163 19.85 29.74 -30.95
C GLU A 163 20.26 29.14 -29.57
N LEU A 164 20.61 29.99 -28.60
CA LEU A 164 20.97 29.56 -27.24
C LEU A 164 19.75 29.32 -26.36
N THR A 165 18.55 29.73 -26.77
CA THR A 165 17.33 29.51 -25.99
C THR A 165 16.90 28.04 -26.10
N PRO A 166 16.87 27.29 -24.97
CA PRO A 166 16.57 25.87 -25.00
C PRO A 166 15.12 25.62 -25.44
N ARG A 167 14.94 24.61 -26.28
CA ARG A 167 13.63 24.07 -26.65
C ARG A 167 13.33 22.86 -25.80
N LEU A 168 12.30 22.96 -25.00
CA LEU A 168 11.95 21.97 -23.95
C LEU A 168 10.50 21.51 -24.12
N ASN A 169 10.18 20.33 -23.62
CA ASN A 169 8.80 19.95 -23.37
C ASN A 169 8.29 20.56 -22.05
N ALA A 170 7.00 20.45 -21.74
CA ALA A 170 6.40 21.03 -20.56
C ALA A 170 7.03 20.51 -19.24
N ALA A 171 7.33 19.22 -19.15
CA ALA A 171 7.92 18.64 -17.97
C ALA A 171 9.32 19.17 -17.68
N ASP A 172 10.17 19.23 -18.71
CA ASP A 172 11.54 19.76 -18.60
C ASP A 172 11.54 21.27 -18.30
N ALA A 173 10.59 22.03 -18.87
CA ALA A 173 10.42 23.45 -18.58
C ALA A 173 10.01 23.68 -17.10
N ILE A 174 9.09 22.90 -16.57
CA ILE A 174 8.73 22.94 -15.15
C ILE A 174 9.94 22.59 -14.27
N GLN A 175 10.68 21.51 -14.60
CA GLN A 175 11.87 21.10 -13.84
C GLN A 175 12.95 22.18 -13.84
N LEU A 176 13.17 22.84 -14.98
CA LEU A 176 14.11 23.95 -15.06
C LEU A 176 13.68 25.11 -14.18
N THR A 177 12.39 25.46 -14.21
CA THR A 177 11.83 26.51 -13.32
C THR A 177 12.06 26.17 -11.85
N LEU A 178 11.78 24.93 -11.43
CA LEU A 178 12.01 24.47 -10.07
C LEU A 178 13.50 24.49 -9.69
N SER A 179 14.39 24.11 -10.60
CA SER A 179 15.83 24.14 -10.34
C SER A 179 16.39 25.55 -10.11
N GLN A 180 15.82 26.57 -10.74
CA GLN A 180 16.21 27.97 -10.55
C GLN A 180 15.87 28.47 -9.14
N VAL A 181 14.80 27.97 -8.54
CA VAL A 181 14.36 28.36 -7.18
C VAL A 181 14.76 27.39 -6.08
N ALA A 182 15.44 26.29 -6.41
CA ALA A 182 15.76 25.21 -5.45
C ALA A 182 16.57 25.69 -4.24
N GLY A 183 17.46 26.67 -4.41
CA GLY A 183 18.24 27.26 -3.34
C GLY A 183 17.55 28.42 -2.59
N SER A 184 16.37 28.85 -3.03
CA SER A 184 15.66 29.97 -2.42
C SER A 184 14.99 29.53 -1.12
N THR A 185 15.16 30.33 -0.06
CA THR A 185 14.59 30.07 1.27
C THR A 185 13.31 30.88 1.49
N ILE A 186 12.32 30.29 2.12
CA ILE A 186 11.10 30.95 2.54
C ILE A 186 11.34 31.53 3.94
N PRO A 187 11.18 32.88 4.14
CA PRO A 187 11.34 33.47 5.45
C PRO A 187 10.38 32.87 6.47
N HIS A 188 10.89 32.54 7.64
CA HIS A 188 10.10 32.06 8.75
C HIS A 188 10.16 33.04 9.91
N GLU A 189 9.01 33.58 10.36
CA GLU A 189 8.94 34.43 11.54
C GLU A 189 8.93 33.56 12.80
N GLY A 190 9.97 33.69 13.62
CA GLY A 190 10.10 33.00 14.88
C GLY A 190 9.24 33.63 15.97
N GLY A 191 8.19 32.94 16.38
CA GLY A 191 7.25 33.48 17.39
C GLY A 191 6.97 32.57 18.59
N THR A 192 7.48 31.34 18.61
CA THR A 192 7.23 30.41 19.70
C THR A 192 8.52 29.87 20.32
N PRO A 193 8.57 29.68 21.67
CA PRO A 193 9.69 28.98 22.30
C PRO A 193 9.95 27.65 21.63
N ALA A 194 11.14 27.45 21.09
CA ALA A 194 11.53 26.23 20.40
C ALA A 194 12.99 25.88 20.74
N ILE A 195 13.31 24.60 20.71
CA ILE A 195 14.70 24.14 20.77
C ILE A 195 15.27 24.35 19.38
N GLU A 196 16.28 25.21 19.25
CA GLU A 196 16.96 25.46 17.99
C GLU A 196 17.95 24.33 17.66
N MET A 197 18.00 23.92 16.40
CA MET A 197 18.97 22.97 15.88
C MET A 197 19.91 23.71 14.95
N LEU A 198 21.13 23.95 15.41
CA LEU A 198 22.14 24.73 14.71
C LEU A 198 23.18 23.81 14.06
N GLY A 199 23.75 24.25 12.94
CA GLY A 199 24.91 23.60 12.34
C GLY A 199 26.18 23.80 13.19
N TRP A 200 27.17 22.88 13.06
CA TRP A 200 28.41 22.94 13.83
C TRP A 200 29.08 24.31 13.80
N LEU A 201 29.12 24.98 12.64
CA LEU A 201 29.79 26.26 12.47
C LEU A 201 29.01 27.44 13.07
N GLU A 202 27.75 27.26 13.39
CA GLU A 202 26.84 28.29 13.94
C GLU A 202 26.82 28.28 15.47
N LEU A 203 27.16 27.12 16.10
CA LEU A 203 27.06 26.92 17.55
C LEU A 203 27.85 27.94 18.39
N GLN A 204 28.94 28.48 17.86
CA GLN A 204 29.72 29.52 18.55
C GLN A 204 29.07 30.88 18.59
N LEU A 205 28.07 31.11 17.71
CA LEU A 205 27.32 32.39 17.60
C LEU A 205 26.05 32.39 18.45
N ASP A 206 25.66 31.23 18.96
CA ASP A 206 24.51 31.06 19.81
C ASP A 206 24.86 31.40 21.27
N ASP A 207 23.96 32.02 22.01
CA ASP A 207 24.14 32.45 23.40
C ASP A 207 23.34 31.61 24.41
N ALA A 208 22.70 30.53 23.98
CA ALA A 208 21.93 29.66 24.85
C ALA A 208 22.81 29.11 26.00
N PRO A 209 22.31 29.13 27.25
CA PRO A 209 23.08 28.69 28.42
C PRO A 209 23.35 27.19 28.44
N MET A 210 22.55 26.38 27.77
CA MET A 210 22.65 24.94 27.66
C MET A 210 22.79 24.52 26.20
N LEU A 211 23.74 23.64 25.90
CA LEU A 211 23.99 23.16 24.55
C LEU A 211 24.16 21.65 24.53
N LEU A 212 23.41 20.97 23.67
CA LEU A 212 23.54 19.55 23.36
C LEU A 212 24.17 19.40 21.97
N ILE A 213 25.37 18.84 21.88
CA ILE A 213 26.05 18.60 20.59
C ILE A 213 26.01 17.11 20.29
N THR A 214 25.27 16.74 19.26
CA THR A 214 25.13 15.36 18.79
C THR A 214 26.13 15.06 17.65
N ALA A 215 26.27 13.78 17.30
CA ALA A 215 27.16 13.30 16.24
C ALA A 215 28.62 13.74 16.41
N VAL A 216 29.15 13.79 17.65
CA VAL A 216 30.56 14.08 17.93
C VAL A 216 31.39 12.85 17.62
N ASN A 217 31.30 12.41 16.36
CA ASN A 217 31.96 11.22 15.83
C ASN A 217 33.05 11.58 14.82
N GLU A 218 34.03 10.69 14.66
CA GLU A 218 35.06 10.82 13.64
C GLU A 218 34.46 10.84 12.24
N GLY A 219 34.88 11.79 11.42
CA GLY A 219 34.35 12.00 10.07
C GLY A 219 33.15 12.95 10.01
N ALA A 220 32.41 13.14 11.11
CA ALA A 220 31.36 14.14 11.23
C ALA A 220 31.87 15.45 11.84
N ILE A 221 32.56 15.37 12.99
CA ILE A 221 33.25 16.48 13.66
C ILE A 221 34.61 15.97 14.14
N PRO A 222 35.73 16.39 13.57
CA PRO A 222 35.89 17.21 12.35
C PRO A 222 35.43 16.46 11.10
N GLN A 223 34.80 17.19 10.19
CA GLN A 223 34.37 16.63 8.92
C GLN A 223 35.60 16.24 8.09
N SER A 224 35.73 14.94 7.81
CA SER A 224 36.71 14.43 6.87
C SER A 224 36.14 14.47 5.45
N ARG A 225 36.85 15.08 4.51
CA ARG A 225 36.56 14.85 3.10
C ARG A 225 37.26 13.54 2.70
N THR A 226 36.45 12.53 2.43
CA THR A 226 36.92 11.33 1.74
C THR A 226 37.74 11.73 0.51
N SER A 227 38.90 11.17 0.34
CA SER A 227 39.92 11.50 -0.64
C SER A 227 39.36 11.79 -2.03
N ASP A 228 39.37 13.07 -2.40
CA ASP A 228 39.18 13.49 -3.78
C ASP A 228 40.41 13.02 -4.55
N SER A 229 40.25 12.08 -5.47
CA SER A 229 41.34 11.49 -6.23
C SER A 229 42.09 12.52 -7.09
N PHE A 230 41.43 13.61 -7.50
CA PHE A 230 42.04 14.69 -8.29
C PHE A 230 42.72 15.74 -7.43
N LEU A 231 42.28 15.94 -6.19
CA LEU A 231 42.83 16.96 -5.29
C LEU A 231 43.03 16.40 -3.87
N PRO A 232 43.98 15.49 -3.71
CA PRO A 232 44.28 14.87 -2.40
C PRO A 232 44.74 15.92 -1.39
N ASP A 233 44.62 15.63 -0.10
CA ASP A 233 44.88 16.56 1.02
C ASP A 233 46.29 17.13 1.01
N ALA A 234 47.29 16.34 0.61
CA ALA A 234 48.68 16.79 0.46
C ALA A 234 48.83 17.88 -0.61
N LEU A 235 48.10 17.77 -1.73
CA LEU A 235 48.10 18.77 -2.79
C LEU A 235 47.32 20.02 -2.35
N ARG A 236 46.22 19.86 -1.61
CA ARG A 236 45.51 20.99 -0.97
C ARG A 236 46.39 21.81 -0.08
N SER A 237 47.16 21.13 0.80
CA SER A 237 48.11 21.77 1.70
C SER A 237 49.19 22.54 0.92
N HIS A 238 49.71 21.94 -0.15
CA HIS A 238 50.73 22.57 -1.00
C HIS A 238 50.17 23.82 -1.75
N LEU A 239 48.92 23.77 -2.19
CA LEU A 239 48.23 24.87 -2.85
C LEU A 239 47.68 25.93 -1.88
N GLY A 240 47.86 25.77 -0.59
CA GLY A 240 47.34 26.70 0.42
C GLY A 240 45.83 26.64 0.62
N LEU A 241 45.18 25.62 0.06
CA LEU A 241 43.73 25.36 0.23
C LEU A 241 43.43 24.78 1.62
N ALA A 242 42.14 24.79 1.98
CA ALA A 242 41.68 24.19 3.25
C ALA A 242 41.93 22.67 3.22
N ASP A 243 42.90 22.22 4.00
CA ASP A 243 43.24 20.83 4.24
C ASP A 243 42.65 20.31 5.57
N ASP A 244 42.80 19.02 5.84
CA ASP A 244 42.27 18.39 7.06
C ASP A 244 42.93 18.94 8.34
N ARG A 245 44.19 19.41 8.30
CA ARG A 245 44.84 20.03 9.44
C ARG A 245 44.24 21.36 9.81
N ARG A 246 43.94 22.18 8.82
CA ARG A 246 43.23 23.48 9.05
C ARG A 246 41.83 23.27 9.58
N ARG A 247 41.10 22.29 9.09
CA ARG A 247 39.77 21.94 9.59
C ARG A 247 39.84 21.45 11.03
N TYR A 248 40.74 20.53 11.31
CA TYR A 248 40.96 20.05 12.67
C TYR A 248 41.30 21.20 13.63
N ALA A 249 42.21 22.10 13.25
CA ALA A 249 42.58 23.26 14.07
C ALA A 249 41.42 24.21 14.30
N ARG A 250 40.60 24.47 13.26
CA ARG A 250 39.37 25.27 13.38
C ARG A 250 38.37 24.63 14.33
N ASP A 251 38.09 23.34 14.13
CA ASP A 251 37.07 22.64 14.90
C ASP A 251 37.52 22.42 16.36
N LEU A 252 38.81 22.23 16.60
CA LEU A 252 39.37 22.21 17.95
C LEU A 252 39.24 23.57 18.65
N TYR A 253 39.51 24.67 17.93
CA TYR A 253 39.34 26.01 18.45
C TYR A 253 37.86 26.27 18.80
N MET A 254 36.93 25.91 17.90
CA MET A 254 35.51 26.06 18.12
C MET A 254 35.01 25.22 19.30
N MET A 255 35.39 23.95 19.39
CA MET A 255 35.06 23.09 20.53
C MET A 255 35.57 23.70 21.84
N THR A 256 36.79 24.19 21.86
CA THR A 256 37.39 24.84 23.05
C THR A 256 36.63 26.10 23.44
N ALA A 257 36.26 26.92 22.46
CA ALA A 257 35.48 28.15 22.69
C ALA A 257 34.09 27.81 23.25
N ILE A 258 33.38 26.87 22.66
CA ILE A 258 32.06 26.44 23.09
C ILE A 258 32.07 25.90 24.53
N VAL A 259 33.00 24.99 24.84
CA VAL A 259 33.10 24.38 26.18
C VAL A 259 33.46 25.38 27.26
N ASN A 260 34.25 26.40 26.94
CA ASN A 260 34.66 27.42 27.90
C ASN A 260 33.71 28.60 28.00
N SER A 261 32.77 28.80 27.06
CA SER A 261 31.87 29.95 27.07
C SER A 261 30.55 29.67 27.81
N ARG A 262 30.24 28.43 28.13
CA ARG A 262 28.96 27.99 28.70
C ARG A 262 29.13 27.06 29.90
N PRO A 263 28.25 27.18 30.92
CA PRO A 263 28.27 26.26 32.05
C PRO A 263 27.81 24.85 31.72
N ASP A 264 26.93 24.69 30.76
CA ASP A 264 26.24 23.42 30.43
C ASP A 264 26.44 23.04 28.96
N VAL A 265 27.40 22.16 28.70
CA VAL A 265 27.69 21.60 27.37
C VAL A 265 27.72 20.09 27.45
N THR A 266 26.80 19.42 26.77
CA THR A 266 26.77 17.96 26.66
C THR A 266 27.20 17.53 25.27
N LEU A 267 28.23 16.69 25.17
CA LEU A 267 28.76 16.13 23.93
C LEU A 267 28.29 14.67 23.79
N ILE A 268 27.63 14.35 22.70
CA ILE A 268 27.07 13.02 22.44
C ILE A 268 27.77 12.40 21.23
N ALA A 269 28.44 11.27 21.45
CA ALA A 269 29.05 10.45 20.40
C ALA A 269 28.31 9.12 20.30
N GLY A 270 27.80 8.81 19.10
CA GLY A 270 27.11 7.53 18.82
C GLY A 270 28.11 6.38 18.66
N ARG A 271 27.73 5.16 19.08
CA ARG A 271 28.52 3.94 18.83
C ARG A 271 28.19 3.28 17.50
N ARG A 272 26.98 3.55 16.95
CA ARG A 272 26.49 3.01 15.70
C ARG A 272 25.75 4.07 14.90
N SER A 273 25.77 3.95 13.57
CA SER A 273 24.96 4.76 12.65
C SER A 273 23.51 4.27 12.64
N ALA A 274 22.65 4.98 11.89
CA ALA A 274 21.29 4.53 11.62
C ALA A 274 21.24 3.17 10.87
N ASP A 275 22.26 2.90 10.06
CA ASP A 275 22.42 1.63 9.31
C ASP A 275 23.14 0.55 10.14
N ASN A 276 23.30 0.78 11.45
CA ASN A 276 23.96 -0.12 12.39
C ASN A 276 25.48 -0.27 12.20
N ASP A 277 26.13 0.56 11.38
CA ASP A 277 27.58 0.56 11.20
C ASP A 277 28.31 1.09 12.44
N PRO A 278 29.46 0.53 12.83
CA PRO A 278 30.21 0.99 13.98
C PRO A 278 30.80 2.40 13.74
N LEU A 279 30.58 3.30 14.69
CA LEU A 279 31.14 4.65 14.68
C LEU A 279 32.27 4.80 15.68
N MET A 280 33.24 5.63 15.34
CA MET A 280 34.35 6.01 16.24
C MET A 280 34.05 7.36 16.91
N PRO A 281 34.45 7.60 18.16
CA PRO A 281 34.35 8.91 18.78
C PRO A 281 35.29 9.91 18.08
N SER A 282 34.86 11.17 18.05
CA SER A 282 35.68 12.25 17.48
C SER A 282 37.05 12.31 18.09
N ARG A 283 38.11 12.49 17.27
CA ARG A 283 39.44 12.77 17.72
C ARG A 283 39.57 14.04 18.57
N LEU A 284 38.61 14.96 18.47
CA LEU A 284 38.55 16.16 19.33
C LEU A 284 38.27 15.78 20.79
N LEU A 285 37.46 14.77 21.04
CA LEU A 285 37.23 14.24 22.39
C LEU A 285 38.48 13.56 22.97
N LEU A 286 39.36 13.10 22.12
CA LEU A 286 40.59 12.39 22.50
C LEU A 286 41.82 13.32 22.54
N ALA A 287 41.65 14.63 22.30
CA ALA A 287 42.71 15.64 22.38
C ALA A 287 43.00 16.02 23.85
N CYS A 288 43.45 15.07 24.65
CA CYS A 288 43.79 15.22 26.06
C CYS A 288 45.03 14.38 26.41
N ASP A 289 45.51 14.46 27.65
CA ASP A 289 46.65 13.66 28.14
C ASP A 289 46.38 12.13 28.08
N GLY A 290 47.45 11.34 28.20
CA GLY A 290 47.37 9.89 28.03
C GLY A 290 46.37 9.17 28.97
N PRO A 291 46.41 9.43 30.30
CA PRO A 291 45.51 8.84 31.24
C PRO A 291 44.04 9.20 31.00
N GLN A 292 43.74 10.47 30.71
CA GLN A 292 42.38 10.93 30.41
C GLN A 292 41.87 10.33 29.10
N ARG A 293 42.72 10.23 28.09
CA ARG A 293 42.40 9.60 26.81
C ARG A 293 42.02 8.13 26.99
N ALA A 294 42.82 7.39 27.76
CA ALA A 294 42.51 5.99 28.07
C ALA A 294 41.17 5.84 28.76
N ASN A 295 40.84 6.70 29.71
CA ASN A 295 39.56 6.69 30.41
C ASN A 295 38.40 7.01 29.49
N ARG A 296 38.55 8.00 28.56
CA ARG A 296 37.49 8.34 27.59
C ARG A 296 37.26 7.21 26.58
N VAL A 297 38.33 6.55 26.11
CA VAL A 297 38.22 5.39 25.25
C VAL A 297 37.54 4.24 25.97
N ALA A 298 37.97 3.95 27.20
CA ALA A 298 37.33 2.91 28.02
C ALA A 298 35.86 3.21 28.29
N ALA A 299 35.51 4.47 28.55
CA ALA A 299 34.12 4.87 28.75
C ALA A 299 33.27 4.74 27.46
N PHE A 300 33.85 4.96 26.29
CA PHE A 300 33.15 4.83 25.01
C PHE A 300 32.93 3.37 24.61
N TYR A 301 33.95 2.50 24.77
CA TYR A 301 33.89 1.10 24.35
C TYR A 301 33.53 0.13 25.47
N GLY A 302 33.67 0.53 26.76
CA GLY A 302 33.41 -0.33 27.89
C GLY A 302 31.93 -0.69 28.01
N ASP A 303 31.67 -1.97 28.22
CA ASP A 303 30.38 -2.44 28.69
C ASP A 303 30.26 -2.02 30.17
N ARG A 304 29.44 -1.02 30.43
CA ARG A 304 29.00 -0.74 31.80
C ARG A 304 27.96 -1.79 32.22
N ALA A 305 28.42 -3.03 32.34
CA ALA A 305 27.67 -4.01 33.05
C ALA A 305 28.00 -3.80 34.55
N GLY A 306 27.19 -3.06 35.25
CA GLY A 306 27.07 -3.32 36.67
C GLY A 306 27.24 -2.24 37.70
N ASP A 307 27.27 -0.91 37.45
CA ASP A 307 27.18 0.04 38.58
C ASP A 307 26.75 1.43 38.10
N ALA A 308 25.53 1.62 37.94
CA ALA A 308 24.70 2.81 38.07
C ALA A 308 23.32 2.46 37.51
N GLU A 309 22.30 2.94 38.11
CA GLU A 309 20.99 3.07 37.54
C GLU A 309 21.11 3.42 36.06
N ASN A 310 20.88 2.41 35.27
CA ASN A 310 21.30 2.27 33.87
C ASN A 310 20.77 3.44 33.04
N PRO A 311 21.59 4.44 32.58
CA PRO A 311 21.09 5.44 31.62
C PRO A 311 20.70 4.80 30.27
N SER A 312 21.13 3.55 29.98
CA SER A 312 20.56 2.73 28.93
C SER A 312 19.10 2.34 29.22
N ALA A 313 18.65 2.40 30.47
CA ALA A 313 17.22 2.27 30.78
C ALA A 313 16.42 3.52 30.37
N LEU A 314 17.06 4.69 30.29
CA LEU A 314 16.47 5.90 29.70
C LEU A 314 16.54 5.91 28.16
N MET A 315 17.39 5.04 27.56
CA MET A 315 17.52 4.84 26.13
C MET A 315 17.20 3.41 25.66
N ALA A 316 16.78 2.53 26.53
CA ALA A 316 15.80 1.54 26.17
C ALA A 316 14.53 2.34 25.87
N ILE A 317 14.49 3.00 24.70
CA ILE A 317 13.24 3.15 23.99
C ILE A 317 12.75 1.71 23.97
N ASP A 318 11.81 1.41 24.85
CA ASP A 318 11.08 0.18 24.81
C ASP A 318 10.46 0.15 23.41
N HIS A 319 11.12 -0.56 22.48
CA HIS A 319 10.59 -0.77 21.14
C HIS A 319 9.26 -1.55 21.22
N GLY A 320 8.80 -1.89 22.43
CA GLY A 320 7.50 -2.47 22.74
C GLY A 320 6.35 -1.47 22.75
N GLU A 321 6.59 -0.14 22.86
CA GLU A 321 5.54 0.87 22.88
C GLU A 321 5.74 1.96 21.81
N THR A 322 5.95 1.57 20.57
CA THR A 322 6.08 2.51 19.46
C THR A 322 4.76 3.17 19.07
N SER A 323 3.63 2.54 19.41
CA SER A 323 2.29 3.07 19.13
C SER A 323 1.41 3.00 20.37
N ARG A 324 0.67 4.09 20.66
CA ARG A 324 -0.42 4.12 21.65
C ARG A 324 -1.74 3.62 21.07
N PHE A 325 -1.77 3.27 19.80
CA PHE A 325 -2.97 2.79 19.15
C PHE A 325 -3.41 1.46 19.76
N ILE A 326 -4.65 1.42 20.21
CA ILE A 326 -5.33 0.21 20.69
C ILE A 326 -6.51 0.01 19.74
N VAL A 327 -6.64 -1.20 19.24
CA VAL A 327 -7.79 -1.56 18.39
C VAL A 327 -9.08 -1.36 19.19
N PRO A 328 -10.03 -0.54 18.70
CA PRO A 328 -11.26 -0.28 19.43
C PRO A 328 -12.12 -1.55 19.55
N PRO A 329 -12.79 -1.75 20.70
CA PRO A 329 -13.72 -2.86 20.85
C PRO A 329 -14.88 -2.73 19.85
N PRO A 330 -15.49 -3.87 19.42
CA PRO A 330 -16.63 -3.85 18.50
C PRO A 330 -17.81 -3.07 19.08
N THR A 331 -18.46 -2.29 18.23
CA THR A 331 -19.77 -1.72 18.52
C THR A 331 -20.87 -2.68 18.08
N LEU A 332 -22.03 -2.59 18.71
CA LEU A 332 -23.18 -3.40 18.29
C LEU A 332 -23.59 -3.03 16.86
N PRO A 333 -23.91 -4.00 16.01
CA PRO A 333 -24.43 -3.71 14.68
C PRO A 333 -25.80 -3.02 14.77
N ASP A 334 -26.09 -2.10 13.84
CA ASP A 334 -27.33 -1.32 13.79
C ASP A 334 -28.59 -2.19 13.59
N ALA A 335 -28.41 -3.36 13.00
CA ALA A 335 -29.48 -4.33 12.77
C ALA A 335 -29.01 -5.77 13.05
N PRO A 336 -29.92 -6.69 13.43
CA PRO A 336 -29.57 -8.09 13.62
C PRO A 336 -29.03 -8.71 12.33
N ILE A 337 -27.98 -9.53 12.45
CA ILE A 337 -27.42 -10.28 11.32
C ILE A 337 -28.25 -11.54 11.12
N GLU A 338 -29.05 -11.58 10.07
CA GLU A 338 -30.00 -12.67 9.75
C GLU A 338 -29.49 -13.64 8.70
N GLN A 339 -28.38 -13.28 8.03
CA GLN A 339 -27.77 -14.10 6.97
C GLN A 339 -26.24 -13.94 6.95
N LEU A 340 -25.54 -15.01 6.57
CA LEU A 340 -24.10 -14.99 6.36
C LEU A 340 -23.71 -15.70 5.04
N PRO A 341 -22.67 -15.21 4.34
CA PRO A 341 -22.07 -15.98 3.27
C PRO A 341 -21.27 -17.17 3.82
N VAL A 342 -21.22 -18.27 3.07
CA VAL A 342 -20.51 -19.50 3.48
C VAL A 342 -19.05 -19.24 3.88
N THR A 343 -18.38 -18.28 3.25
CA THR A 343 -17.00 -17.91 3.55
C THR A 343 -16.83 -17.21 4.89
N ALA A 344 -17.87 -16.57 5.40
CA ALA A 344 -17.81 -15.82 6.67
C ALA A 344 -17.63 -16.73 7.89
N PHE A 345 -18.11 -17.97 7.83
CA PHE A 345 -17.99 -18.92 8.91
C PHE A 345 -16.52 -19.24 9.23
N GLY A 346 -15.70 -19.48 8.21
CA GLY A 346 -14.26 -19.71 8.38
C GLY A 346 -13.55 -18.50 8.96
N VAL A 347 -13.90 -17.27 8.50
CA VAL A 347 -13.31 -16.03 9.03
C VAL A 347 -13.66 -15.83 10.50
N TYR A 348 -14.90 -16.13 10.89
CA TYR A 348 -15.29 -16.06 12.31
C TYR A 348 -14.54 -17.08 13.19
N LEU A 349 -14.40 -18.31 12.70
CA LEU A 349 -13.66 -19.36 13.41
C LEU A 349 -12.18 -19.04 13.53
N ASP A 350 -11.61 -18.35 12.55
CA ASP A 350 -10.23 -17.86 12.61
C ASP A 350 -10.10 -16.73 13.60
N CYS A 351 -10.85 -15.64 13.44
CA CYS A 351 -10.84 -14.51 14.37
C CYS A 351 -12.18 -13.76 14.37
N PRO A 352 -12.94 -13.76 15.50
CA PRO A 352 -14.20 -13.02 15.61
C PRO A 352 -14.07 -11.53 15.31
N TYR A 353 -12.94 -10.90 15.67
CA TYR A 353 -12.71 -9.48 15.44
C TYR A 353 -12.47 -9.17 13.94
N ARG A 354 -11.73 -10.01 13.21
CA ARG A 354 -11.57 -9.88 11.75
C ARG A 354 -12.89 -10.07 11.01
N PHE A 355 -13.73 -10.99 11.51
CA PHE A 355 -15.10 -11.12 11.00
C PHE A 355 -15.88 -9.82 11.17
N TYR A 356 -15.78 -9.17 12.33
CA TYR A 356 -16.43 -7.90 12.61
C TYR A 356 -15.96 -6.81 11.64
N LEU A 357 -14.65 -6.63 11.47
CA LEU A 357 -14.10 -5.65 10.54
C LEU A 357 -14.59 -5.87 9.11
N ARG A 358 -14.59 -7.13 8.65
CA ARG A 358 -14.91 -7.46 7.26
C ARG A 358 -16.40 -7.50 6.96
N TYR A 359 -17.20 -8.11 7.83
CA TYR A 359 -18.60 -8.40 7.55
C TYR A 359 -19.59 -7.49 8.26
N VAL A 360 -19.21 -6.86 9.35
CA VAL A 360 -20.06 -5.89 10.08
C VAL A 360 -19.67 -4.47 9.68
N CYS A 361 -18.40 -4.10 9.76
CA CYS A 361 -17.93 -2.78 9.34
C CYS A 361 -17.75 -2.64 7.83
N GLY A 362 -17.72 -3.74 7.06
CA GLY A 362 -17.55 -3.72 5.61
C GLY A 362 -16.15 -3.29 5.15
N LEU A 363 -15.13 -3.33 6.03
CA LEU A 363 -13.77 -2.94 5.70
C LEU A 363 -13.15 -3.89 4.69
N ARG A 364 -12.44 -3.34 3.73
CA ARG A 364 -11.65 -4.05 2.74
C ARG A 364 -10.30 -3.37 2.60
N VAL A 365 -9.26 -4.14 2.39
CA VAL A 365 -7.94 -3.61 2.04
C VAL A 365 -7.92 -3.33 0.54
N VAL A 366 -7.43 -2.16 0.18
CA VAL A 366 -7.16 -1.77 -1.19
C VAL A 366 -5.65 -1.52 -1.29
N ASP A 367 -4.97 -2.25 -2.17
CA ASP A 367 -3.58 -2.01 -2.49
C ASP A 367 -3.49 -1.10 -3.71
N ASP A 368 -3.26 0.19 -3.46
CA ASP A 368 -3.12 1.23 -4.48
C ASP A 368 -1.76 1.20 -5.22
N ARG A 369 -0.84 0.32 -4.78
CA ARG A 369 0.48 0.11 -5.39
C ARG A 369 0.62 -1.25 -6.07
N ALA A 370 -0.44 -2.04 -6.10
CA ALA A 370 -0.41 -3.34 -6.74
C ALA A 370 -0.07 -3.22 -8.23
N THR A 371 0.96 -3.92 -8.66
CA THR A 371 1.37 -4.02 -10.07
C THR A 371 1.09 -5.39 -10.66
N GLU A 372 0.62 -6.32 -9.82
CA GLU A 372 0.28 -7.70 -10.17
C GLU A 372 -0.94 -8.16 -9.37
N LEU A 373 -1.55 -9.25 -9.81
CA LEU A 373 -2.62 -9.88 -9.05
C LEU A 373 -2.05 -10.58 -7.82
N ASP A 374 -2.64 -10.32 -6.68
CA ASP A 374 -2.43 -11.12 -5.48
C ASP A 374 -3.09 -12.52 -5.63
N GLY A 375 -2.85 -13.41 -4.67
CA GLY A 375 -3.42 -14.76 -4.73
C GLY A 375 -4.95 -14.80 -4.88
N PRO A 376 -5.72 -14.03 -4.07
CA PRO A 376 -7.16 -13.88 -4.22
C PRO A 376 -7.58 -13.29 -5.57
N GLY A 377 -6.89 -12.28 -6.08
CA GLY A 377 -7.15 -11.64 -7.38
C GLY A 377 -6.93 -12.59 -8.55
N PHE A 378 -5.85 -13.40 -8.50
CA PHE A 378 -5.60 -14.45 -9.48
C PHE A 378 -6.68 -15.55 -9.42
N GLY A 379 -7.09 -15.95 -8.22
CA GLY A 379 -8.20 -16.88 -8.02
C GLY A 379 -9.51 -16.36 -8.62
N THR A 380 -9.85 -15.10 -8.35
CA THR A 380 -11.05 -14.44 -8.87
C THR A 380 -11.06 -14.42 -10.41
N LEU A 381 -9.91 -14.13 -11.04
CA LEU A 381 -9.77 -14.18 -12.50
C LEU A 381 -10.06 -15.58 -13.04
N ALA A 382 -9.46 -16.60 -12.43
CA ALA A 382 -9.69 -17.99 -12.83
C ALA A 382 -11.14 -18.42 -12.66
N HIS A 383 -11.77 -18.11 -11.53
CA HIS A 383 -13.18 -18.43 -11.27
C HIS A 383 -14.11 -17.76 -12.28
N GLU A 384 -13.87 -16.50 -12.65
CA GLU A 384 -14.68 -15.81 -13.65
C GLU A 384 -14.62 -16.48 -15.02
N VAL A 385 -13.43 -16.91 -15.44
CA VAL A 385 -13.22 -17.65 -16.70
C VAL A 385 -13.97 -18.98 -16.67
N LEU A 386 -13.81 -19.73 -15.58
CA LEU A 386 -14.38 -21.08 -15.42
C LEU A 386 -15.91 -21.04 -15.31
N ASP A 387 -16.45 -20.03 -14.70
CA ASP A 387 -17.87 -19.76 -14.60
C ASP A 387 -18.49 -19.48 -15.98
N ARG A 388 -17.87 -18.61 -16.76
CA ARG A 388 -18.30 -18.35 -18.15
C ARG A 388 -18.19 -19.60 -19.02
N PHE A 389 -17.09 -20.35 -18.89
CA PHE A 389 -16.91 -21.63 -19.57
C PHE A 389 -18.06 -22.60 -19.25
N ALA A 390 -18.42 -22.78 -17.99
CA ALA A 390 -19.46 -23.71 -17.57
C ALA A 390 -20.86 -23.35 -18.15
N ARG A 391 -21.11 -22.10 -18.51
CA ARG A 391 -22.37 -21.67 -19.12
C ARG A 391 -22.60 -22.15 -20.55
N HIS A 392 -21.54 -22.60 -21.24
CA HIS A 392 -21.62 -23.12 -22.60
C HIS A 392 -22.25 -24.53 -22.72
N GLY A 393 -22.69 -25.10 -21.61
CA GLY A 393 -23.53 -26.31 -21.59
C GLY A 393 -22.88 -27.50 -22.34
N SER A 394 -23.37 -27.83 -23.51
CA SER A 394 -22.86 -28.98 -24.28
C SER A 394 -21.42 -28.81 -24.72
N ALA A 395 -20.97 -27.59 -25.03
CA ALA A 395 -19.58 -27.33 -25.46
C ALA A 395 -18.60 -27.54 -24.29
N ALA A 396 -18.95 -27.14 -23.07
CA ALA A 396 -18.17 -27.39 -21.87
C ALA A 396 -18.12 -28.87 -21.47
N ASN A 397 -19.05 -29.68 -21.99
CA ASN A 397 -19.17 -31.10 -21.77
C ASN A 397 -18.75 -31.92 -23.01
N SER A 398 -17.83 -31.42 -23.83
CA SER A 398 -17.21 -32.17 -24.94
C SER A 398 -16.20 -33.20 -24.43
N THR A 399 -16.02 -34.27 -25.17
CA THR A 399 -14.92 -35.23 -24.99
C THR A 399 -13.66 -34.82 -25.76
N ASP A 400 -13.76 -33.79 -26.59
CA ASP A 400 -12.66 -33.20 -27.35
C ASP A 400 -11.93 -32.16 -26.51
N ALA A 401 -10.73 -32.47 -26.06
CA ALA A 401 -9.90 -31.59 -25.24
C ALA A 401 -9.47 -30.30 -25.97
N ASP A 402 -9.27 -30.38 -27.29
CA ASP A 402 -8.84 -29.24 -28.09
C ASP A 402 -10.01 -28.23 -28.22
N ALA A 403 -11.23 -28.74 -28.42
CA ALA A 403 -12.44 -27.88 -28.44
C ALA A 403 -12.70 -27.20 -27.07
N ILE A 404 -12.46 -27.91 -25.97
CA ILE A 404 -12.56 -27.34 -24.62
C ILE A 404 -11.47 -26.28 -24.41
N GLU A 405 -10.22 -26.54 -24.86
CA GLU A 405 -9.13 -25.57 -24.75
C GLU A 405 -9.47 -24.28 -25.51
N GLU A 406 -9.90 -24.38 -26.75
CA GLU A 406 -10.29 -23.21 -27.57
C GLU A 406 -11.37 -22.37 -26.87
N LEU A 407 -12.38 -23.01 -26.30
CA LEU A 407 -13.44 -22.35 -25.55
C LEU A 407 -12.89 -21.62 -24.30
N LEU A 408 -12.05 -22.31 -23.50
CA LEU A 408 -11.42 -21.72 -22.32
C LEU A 408 -10.53 -20.54 -22.67
N MET A 409 -9.75 -20.62 -23.78
CA MET A 409 -8.92 -19.50 -24.24
C MET A 409 -9.77 -18.31 -24.68
N THR A 410 -10.87 -18.56 -25.38
CA THR A 410 -11.82 -17.51 -25.79
C THR A 410 -12.40 -16.78 -24.58
N GLU A 411 -12.82 -17.52 -23.55
CA GLU A 411 -13.38 -16.92 -22.34
C GLU A 411 -12.31 -16.21 -21.52
N LEU A 412 -11.09 -16.74 -21.46
CA LEU A 412 -9.96 -16.05 -20.81
C LEU A 412 -9.69 -14.70 -21.50
N ASP A 413 -9.56 -14.67 -22.82
CA ASP A 413 -9.27 -13.44 -23.56
C ASP A 413 -10.41 -12.41 -23.40
N HIS A 414 -11.67 -12.88 -23.34
CA HIS A 414 -12.81 -12.00 -23.07
C HIS A 414 -12.74 -11.38 -21.66
N VAL A 415 -12.50 -12.18 -20.62
CA VAL A 415 -12.41 -11.70 -19.23
C VAL A 415 -11.23 -10.74 -19.07
N VAL A 416 -10.07 -11.10 -19.60
CA VAL A 416 -8.86 -10.29 -19.56
C VAL A 416 -9.07 -8.96 -20.28
N GLY A 417 -9.65 -8.97 -21.49
CA GLY A 417 -9.97 -7.76 -22.24
C GLY A 417 -10.94 -6.83 -21.52
N ARG A 418 -11.93 -7.40 -20.81
CA ARG A 418 -12.88 -6.62 -20.01
C ARG A 418 -12.27 -6.03 -18.74
N ARG A 419 -11.39 -6.78 -18.06
CA ARG A 419 -10.82 -6.39 -16.77
C ARG A 419 -9.58 -5.52 -16.91
N PHE A 420 -8.73 -5.78 -17.91
CA PHE A 420 -7.43 -5.11 -18.06
C PHE A 420 -7.31 -4.32 -19.37
N GLY A 421 -8.32 -4.33 -20.21
CA GLY A 421 -8.35 -3.63 -21.49
C GLY A 421 -7.70 -4.37 -22.65
N PRO A 422 -7.80 -3.84 -23.89
CA PRO A 422 -7.21 -4.43 -25.08
C PRO A 422 -5.68 -4.45 -24.93
N GLY A 423 -5.08 -5.63 -25.00
CA GLY A 423 -3.63 -5.86 -24.82
C GLY A 423 -3.30 -6.79 -23.65
N GLY A 424 -4.27 -7.15 -22.80
CA GLY A 424 -4.11 -8.16 -21.75
C GLY A 424 -4.06 -9.60 -22.24
N GLY A 425 -4.43 -9.89 -23.50
CA GLY A 425 -4.38 -11.20 -24.14
C GLY A 425 -3.35 -11.26 -25.27
N SER A 426 -2.70 -12.39 -25.44
CA SER A 426 -1.75 -12.61 -26.54
C SER A 426 -2.51 -12.73 -27.86
N GLY A 427 -2.19 -11.87 -28.80
CA GLY A 427 -2.41 -12.18 -30.21
C GLY A 427 -3.50 -11.43 -30.93
N ASP A 428 -3.18 -10.28 -31.44
CA ASP A 428 -3.25 -10.06 -32.87
C ASP A 428 -2.24 -8.97 -33.25
N LYS A 429 -1.19 -9.36 -33.96
CA LYS A 429 -0.18 -8.45 -34.54
C LYS A 429 -0.71 -7.90 -35.87
N SER A 430 -1.91 -7.39 -35.91
CA SER A 430 -2.44 -6.74 -37.09
C SER A 430 -2.69 -5.25 -36.81
N GLY A 431 -1.68 -4.47 -37.13
CA GLY A 431 -1.84 -3.11 -37.58
C GLY A 431 -1.83 -2.00 -36.53
N GLY A 432 -0.72 -1.28 -36.47
CA GLY A 432 -0.66 0.08 -35.99
C GLY A 432 0.12 0.32 -34.71
N GLU A 433 1.19 1.08 -34.82
CA GLU A 433 2.11 1.52 -33.74
C GLU A 433 1.49 2.47 -32.69
N SER A 434 0.27 2.20 -32.22
CA SER A 434 -0.37 3.01 -31.18
C SER A 434 -1.31 2.21 -30.27
N GLY A 435 -1.10 0.89 -30.12
CA GLY A 435 -1.84 0.08 -29.18
C GLY A 435 -1.30 0.29 -27.75
N GLY A 436 -1.98 1.11 -26.95
CA GLY A 436 -1.63 1.32 -25.55
C GLY A 436 -1.64 0.00 -24.78
N GLU A 437 -0.50 -0.38 -24.21
CA GLU A 437 -0.37 -1.51 -23.28
C GLU A 437 -1.17 -1.21 -21.99
N SER A 438 -2.40 -1.70 -21.89
CA SER A 438 -3.28 -1.41 -20.77
C SER A 438 -2.88 -2.19 -19.51
N ALA A 439 -2.47 -3.47 -19.64
CA ALA A 439 -2.05 -4.29 -18.50
C ALA A 439 -0.54 -4.24 -18.25
N GLY A 440 -0.14 -4.21 -16.99
CA GLY A 440 1.28 -4.31 -16.59
C GLY A 440 1.93 -5.64 -17.04
N ALA A 441 3.27 -5.65 -17.17
CA ALA A 441 4.01 -6.84 -17.60
C ALA A 441 3.78 -8.05 -16.67
N ALA A 442 3.69 -7.80 -15.35
CA ALA A 442 3.45 -8.84 -14.35
C ALA A 442 2.09 -9.51 -14.55
N VAL A 443 1.03 -8.71 -14.78
CA VAL A 443 -0.32 -9.25 -15.06
C VAL A 443 -0.32 -10.12 -16.33
N ARG A 444 0.39 -9.70 -17.39
CA ARG A 444 0.51 -10.52 -18.61
C ARG A 444 1.15 -11.88 -18.35
N ILE A 445 2.21 -11.92 -17.52
CA ILE A 445 2.85 -13.18 -17.11
C ILE A 445 1.86 -14.05 -16.33
N GLN A 446 1.09 -13.47 -15.43
CA GLN A 446 0.09 -14.19 -14.65
C GLN A 446 -1.06 -14.74 -15.52
N VAL A 447 -1.49 -13.98 -16.53
CA VAL A 447 -2.46 -14.45 -17.53
C VAL A 447 -1.91 -15.65 -18.31
N GLU A 448 -0.65 -15.61 -18.75
CA GLU A 448 -0.02 -16.76 -19.42
C GLU A 448 0.11 -17.97 -18.48
N GLN A 449 0.41 -17.77 -17.21
CA GLN A 449 0.38 -18.84 -16.20
C GLN A 449 -1.02 -19.48 -16.09
N LEU A 450 -2.07 -18.66 -16.06
CA LEU A 450 -3.44 -19.15 -16.04
C LEU A 450 -3.76 -19.93 -17.34
N ARG A 451 -3.34 -19.43 -18.49
CA ARG A 451 -3.48 -20.08 -19.79
C ARG A 451 -2.93 -21.51 -19.78
N HIS A 452 -1.73 -21.69 -19.22
CA HIS A 452 -1.11 -23.01 -19.07
C HIS A 452 -1.92 -23.94 -18.16
N ARG A 453 -2.46 -23.44 -17.05
CA ARG A 453 -3.30 -24.23 -16.13
C ARG A 453 -4.63 -24.63 -16.79
N LEU A 454 -5.24 -23.73 -17.56
CA LEU A 454 -6.49 -23.99 -18.28
C LEU A 454 -6.31 -25.03 -19.40
N ARG A 455 -5.15 -25.08 -20.09
CA ARG A 455 -4.83 -26.15 -21.06
C ARG A 455 -4.80 -27.53 -20.39
N ALA A 456 -4.20 -27.62 -19.21
CA ALA A 456 -4.21 -28.86 -18.45
C ALA A 456 -5.62 -29.21 -17.97
N LEU A 457 -6.40 -28.23 -17.55
CA LEU A 457 -7.80 -28.42 -17.16
C LEU A 457 -8.65 -28.94 -18.34
N ALA A 458 -8.43 -28.47 -19.57
CA ALA A 458 -9.16 -28.96 -20.75
C ALA A 458 -9.05 -30.46 -20.94
N LYS A 459 -7.83 -30.98 -20.81
CA LYS A 459 -7.56 -32.44 -20.88
C LYS A 459 -8.24 -33.21 -19.74
N TRP A 460 -8.13 -32.69 -18.52
CA TRP A 460 -8.80 -33.29 -17.36
C TRP A 460 -10.32 -33.26 -17.54
N GLN A 461 -10.90 -32.16 -18.02
CA GLN A 461 -12.34 -31.99 -18.24
C GLN A 461 -12.85 -32.99 -19.29
N ALA A 462 -12.14 -33.14 -20.42
CA ALA A 462 -12.52 -34.13 -21.44
C ALA A 462 -12.57 -35.58 -20.86
N ALA A 463 -11.55 -35.95 -20.08
CA ALA A 463 -11.51 -37.25 -19.42
C ALA A 463 -12.64 -37.41 -18.38
N GLN A 464 -13.07 -36.35 -17.69
CA GLN A 464 -14.22 -36.43 -16.79
C GLN A 464 -15.55 -36.68 -17.56
N VAL A 465 -15.68 -36.03 -18.71
CA VAL A 465 -16.86 -36.26 -19.59
C VAL A 465 -16.89 -37.71 -20.13
N GLU A 466 -15.75 -38.27 -20.50
CA GLU A 466 -15.62 -39.67 -20.88
C GLU A 466 -16.03 -40.63 -19.75
N GLN A 467 -15.75 -40.28 -18.51
CA GLN A 467 -16.16 -41.01 -17.31
C GLN A 467 -17.62 -40.85 -16.93
N GLY A 468 -18.39 -40.06 -17.70
CA GLY A 468 -19.81 -39.84 -17.46
C GLY A 468 -20.17 -38.63 -16.60
N TRP A 469 -19.19 -37.80 -16.19
CA TRP A 469 -19.44 -36.57 -15.43
C TRP A 469 -19.75 -35.40 -16.37
N ARG A 470 -20.81 -34.65 -16.06
CA ARG A 470 -21.27 -33.52 -16.84
C ARG A 470 -21.47 -32.27 -15.95
N ILE A 471 -20.92 -31.14 -16.36
CA ILE A 471 -21.17 -29.86 -15.69
C ILE A 471 -22.63 -29.48 -15.90
N MET A 472 -23.29 -29.09 -14.82
CA MET A 472 -24.66 -28.60 -14.84
C MET A 472 -24.69 -27.08 -15.06
N ALA A 473 -24.78 -26.63 -16.31
CA ALA A 473 -24.73 -25.21 -16.69
C ALA A 473 -25.76 -24.31 -15.98
N GLY A 474 -26.95 -24.82 -15.65
CA GLY A 474 -28.01 -24.03 -15.01
C GLY A 474 -27.89 -23.82 -13.50
N SER A 475 -26.92 -24.45 -12.86
CA SER A 475 -26.68 -24.33 -11.40
C SER A 475 -25.41 -23.57 -11.06
N VAL A 476 -24.60 -23.26 -12.06
CA VAL A 476 -23.40 -22.45 -11.92
C VAL A 476 -23.80 -20.98 -11.77
N GLU A 477 -23.18 -20.24 -10.85
CA GLU A 477 -23.44 -18.82 -10.51
C GLU A 477 -24.78 -18.48 -9.84
N ARG A 478 -25.65 -19.43 -9.57
CA ARG A 478 -26.87 -19.10 -8.85
C ARG A 478 -26.56 -18.76 -7.40
N GLN A 479 -26.65 -17.47 -7.06
CA GLN A 479 -26.61 -17.08 -5.67
C GLN A 479 -27.82 -17.68 -4.96
N THR A 480 -27.55 -18.59 -4.03
CA THR A 480 -28.57 -19.32 -3.30
C THR A 480 -28.63 -18.79 -1.88
N LEU A 481 -29.85 -18.57 -1.42
CA LEU A 481 -30.17 -18.30 -0.03
C LEU A 481 -30.80 -19.56 0.55
N ALA A 482 -30.06 -20.29 1.35
CA ALA A 482 -30.56 -21.51 1.97
C ALA A 482 -31.10 -21.20 3.37
N PRO A 483 -32.32 -21.68 3.68
CA PRO A 483 -32.85 -21.60 5.04
C PRO A 483 -31.97 -22.42 5.98
N PHE A 484 -31.65 -21.87 7.13
CA PHE A 484 -30.85 -22.47 8.16
C PHE A 484 -31.46 -22.13 9.53
N GLU A 485 -31.81 -23.12 10.31
CA GLU A 485 -32.44 -22.91 11.60
C GLU A 485 -31.45 -23.16 12.72
N VAL A 486 -31.41 -22.23 13.69
CA VAL A 486 -30.55 -22.36 14.87
C VAL A 486 -31.37 -22.01 16.11
N ASP A 487 -31.53 -22.99 17.01
CA ASP A 487 -32.28 -22.89 18.25
C ASP A 487 -33.74 -22.47 18.04
N GLY A 488 -34.41 -23.00 16.99
CA GLY A 488 -35.77 -22.69 16.64
C GLY A 488 -35.97 -21.31 15.98
N LEU A 489 -34.91 -20.57 15.71
CA LEU A 489 -34.96 -19.26 15.07
C LEU A 489 -34.41 -19.32 13.63
N PRO A 490 -35.10 -18.69 12.68
CA PRO A 490 -34.68 -18.71 11.27
C PRO A 490 -33.41 -17.94 11.06
N PHE A 491 -32.54 -18.47 10.21
CA PHE A 491 -31.32 -17.84 9.71
C PHE A 491 -31.17 -18.20 8.23
N ALA A 492 -30.31 -17.52 7.51
CA ALA A 492 -30.06 -17.86 6.13
C ALA A 492 -28.54 -17.98 5.83
N ILE A 493 -28.20 -18.98 5.05
CA ILE A 493 -26.84 -19.13 4.52
C ILE A 493 -26.86 -18.70 3.07
N ARG A 494 -26.05 -17.72 2.74
CA ARG A 494 -25.88 -17.20 1.38
C ARG A 494 -24.62 -17.77 0.76
N GLY A 495 -24.71 -18.27 -0.46
CA GLY A 495 -23.52 -18.76 -1.14
C GLY A 495 -23.76 -19.09 -2.61
N ARG A 496 -22.68 -19.36 -3.27
CA ARG A 496 -22.63 -19.84 -4.65
C ARG A 496 -21.72 -21.07 -4.67
N ILE A 497 -22.16 -22.12 -5.34
CA ILE A 497 -21.35 -23.30 -5.58
C ILE A 497 -20.64 -23.07 -6.91
N ASP A 498 -19.32 -23.19 -6.94
CA ASP A 498 -18.54 -22.87 -8.13
C ASP A 498 -18.82 -23.83 -9.28
N ARG A 499 -18.99 -25.12 -8.96
CA ARG A 499 -19.26 -26.16 -9.94
C ARG A 499 -20.10 -27.27 -9.36
N ILE A 500 -21.14 -27.67 -10.10
CA ILE A 500 -21.94 -28.85 -9.82
C ILE A 500 -21.85 -29.78 -11.03
N ASP A 501 -21.42 -31.00 -10.82
CA ASP A 501 -21.43 -32.04 -11.83
C ASP A 501 -22.46 -33.09 -11.50
N ARG A 502 -23.07 -33.66 -12.57
CA ARG A 502 -23.94 -34.79 -12.50
C ARG A 502 -23.33 -35.97 -13.29
N HIS A 503 -23.28 -37.11 -12.69
CA HIS A 503 -22.88 -38.33 -13.34
C HIS A 503 -24.06 -38.98 -14.08
N ASP A 504 -23.77 -39.79 -15.12
CA ASP A 504 -24.80 -40.46 -15.93
C ASP A 504 -25.65 -41.45 -15.12
N ASP A 505 -25.15 -41.96 -13.97
CA ASP A 505 -25.89 -42.79 -13.01
C ASP A 505 -26.75 -42.02 -12.01
N GLY A 506 -26.72 -40.69 -12.05
CA GLY A 506 -27.56 -39.79 -11.22
C GLY A 506 -26.90 -39.27 -9.96
N ARG A 507 -25.66 -39.64 -9.61
CA ARG A 507 -24.88 -39.04 -8.52
C ARG A 507 -24.46 -37.61 -8.84
N TYR A 508 -24.22 -36.82 -7.80
CA TYR A 508 -23.76 -35.43 -7.91
C TYR A 508 -22.44 -35.24 -7.19
N ARG A 509 -21.61 -34.31 -7.68
CA ARG A 509 -20.47 -33.76 -6.95
C ARG A 509 -20.49 -32.25 -6.96
N LEU A 510 -20.18 -31.65 -5.82
CA LEU A 510 -20.08 -30.22 -5.61
C LEU A 510 -18.60 -29.87 -5.47
N LEU A 511 -18.11 -29.06 -6.38
CA LEU A 511 -16.69 -28.79 -6.52
C LEU A 511 -16.43 -27.28 -6.39
N ASP A 512 -15.33 -26.96 -5.74
CA ASP A 512 -14.81 -25.60 -5.59
C ASP A 512 -13.44 -25.52 -6.27
N TYR A 513 -13.15 -24.47 -7.02
CA TYR A 513 -11.90 -24.32 -7.73
C TYR A 513 -10.79 -23.76 -6.82
N LYS A 514 -9.63 -24.39 -6.82
CA LYS A 514 -8.46 -23.97 -6.04
C LYS A 514 -7.27 -23.72 -6.94
N THR A 515 -6.82 -22.45 -6.98
CA THR A 515 -5.72 -21.96 -7.82
C THR A 515 -4.41 -21.77 -7.04
N GLY A 516 -4.33 -22.26 -5.81
CA GLY A 516 -3.15 -22.17 -4.95
C GLY A 516 -1.89 -22.77 -5.58
N GLU A 517 -0.72 -22.45 -5.06
CA GLU A 517 0.56 -22.98 -5.59
C GLU A 517 0.65 -24.50 -5.50
N THR A 518 0.14 -25.07 -4.42
CA THR A 518 0.11 -26.50 -4.15
C THR A 518 -1.32 -26.96 -3.92
N GLY A 519 -1.69 -28.11 -4.45
CA GLY A 519 -2.99 -28.72 -4.21
C GLY A 519 -3.12 -29.15 -2.74
N ARG A 520 -4.05 -28.54 -2.00
CA ARG A 520 -4.44 -28.99 -0.65
C ARG A 520 -5.70 -29.83 -0.73
N THR A 521 -5.73 -30.92 0.05
CA THR A 521 -6.95 -31.73 0.17
C THR A 521 -8.01 -31.02 1.02
N PRO A 522 -9.31 -31.36 0.89
CA PRO A 522 -10.36 -30.84 1.74
C PRO A 522 -10.05 -30.98 3.24
N ASP A 523 -9.52 -32.12 3.69
CA ASP A 523 -9.14 -32.33 5.08
C ASP A 523 -8.11 -31.30 5.58
N GLN A 524 -7.12 -30.98 4.77
CA GLN A 524 -6.06 -30.02 5.13
C GLN A 524 -6.55 -28.58 5.22
N VAL A 525 -7.65 -28.25 4.55
CA VAL A 525 -8.23 -26.89 4.55
C VAL A 525 -9.32 -26.74 5.61
N HIS A 526 -10.10 -27.79 5.82
CA HIS A 526 -11.30 -27.71 6.64
C HIS A 526 -11.10 -28.16 8.09
N LEU A 527 -10.10 -29.00 8.36
CA LEU A 527 -9.87 -29.62 9.65
C LEU A 527 -8.49 -29.26 10.21
N ALA A 528 -8.43 -28.83 11.46
CA ALA A 528 -7.18 -28.58 12.20
C ALA A 528 -7.10 -29.42 13.46
N GLY A 529 -5.88 -29.69 13.94
CA GLY A 529 -5.61 -30.49 15.13
C GLY A 529 -5.10 -31.91 14.85
N ALA A 530 -4.77 -32.64 15.92
CA ALA A 530 -4.33 -34.02 15.82
C ALA A 530 -5.47 -34.95 15.35
N LYS A 531 -5.14 -36.08 14.72
CA LYS A 531 -6.12 -36.98 14.09
C LYS A 531 -7.26 -37.44 15.04
N ALA A 532 -6.98 -37.46 16.34
CA ALA A 532 -7.96 -37.85 17.36
C ALA A 532 -8.84 -36.68 17.87
N ASP A 533 -8.46 -35.41 17.59
CA ASP A 533 -9.13 -34.22 18.10
C ASP A 533 -9.21 -33.13 17.03
N ARG A 534 -9.63 -33.54 15.82
CA ARG A 534 -9.78 -32.63 14.70
C ARG A 534 -10.98 -31.73 14.85
N GLN A 535 -10.77 -30.41 14.71
CA GLN A 535 -11.82 -29.42 14.76
C GLN A 535 -12.04 -28.77 13.40
N TRP A 536 -13.29 -28.45 13.09
CA TRP A 536 -13.66 -27.70 11.92
C TRP A 536 -13.18 -26.23 12.04
N VAL A 537 -12.33 -25.80 11.11
CA VAL A 537 -11.81 -24.44 11.00
C VAL A 537 -12.34 -23.72 9.75
N ASN A 538 -12.82 -24.46 8.76
CA ASN A 538 -13.46 -23.92 7.57
C ASN A 538 -14.71 -24.76 7.26
N LEU A 539 -15.81 -24.11 6.91
CA LEU A 539 -17.09 -24.77 6.70
C LEU A 539 -17.62 -24.60 5.26
N GLN A 540 -16.83 -24.09 4.31
CA GLN A 540 -17.28 -23.79 2.96
C GLN A 540 -17.88 -25.03 2.27
N LEU A 541 -17.11 -26.12 2.13
CA LEU A 541 -17.59 -27.33 1.48
C LEU A 541 -18.76 -28.01 2.23
N PRO A 542 -18.74 -28.20 3.58
CA PRO A 542 -19.90 -28.73 4.27
C PRO A 542 -21.17 -27.91 4.06
N LEU A 543 -21.07 -26.59 4.03
CA LEU A 543 -22.21 -25.70 3.80
C LEU A 543 -22.67 -25.67 2.34
N TYR A 544 -21.84 -26.09 1.38
CA TYR A 544 -22.29 -26.31 -0.01
C TYR A 544 -23.35 -27.40 -0.08
N ARG A 545 -23.32 -28.42 0.78
CA ARG A 545 -24.39 -29.43 0.88
C ARG A 545 -25.73 -28.79 1.26
N VAL A 546 -25.73 -27.82 2.18
CA VAL A 546 -26.93 -27.08 2.59
C VAL A 546 -27.48 -26.26 1.41
N LEU A 547 -26.59 -25.55 0.69
CA LEU A 547 -26.98 -24.79 -0.50
C LEU A 547 -27.54 -25.70 -1.61
N ALA A 548 -26.94 -26.85 -1.86
CA ALA A 548 -27.37 -27.81 -2.85
C ALA A 548 -28.79 -28.37 -2.56
N HIS A 549 -29.04 -28.71 -1.30
CA HIS A 549 -30.38 -29.13 -0.87
C HIS A 549 -31.46 -28.04 -1.08
N ALA A 550 -31.08 -26.76 -0.80
CA ALA A 550 -31.95 -25.62 -1.05
C ALA A 550 -32.23 -25.40 -2.56
N GLN A 551 -31.31 -25.81 -3.43
CA GLN A 551 -31.49 -25.83 -4.89
C GLN A 551 -32.34 -27.02 -5.38
N GLY A 552 -32.71 -27.90 -4.48
CA GLY A 552 -33.53 -29.10 -4.82
C GLY A 552 -32.70 -30.30 -5.24
N LEU A 553 -31.39 -30.31 -5.12
CA LEU A 553 -30.56 -31.47 -5.40
C LEU A 553 -30.75 -32.49 -4.28
N LYS A 554 -31.17 -33.71 -4.68
CA LYS A 554 -31.42 -34.83 -3.77
C LYS A 554 -30.57 -36.00 -4.17
N GLY A 555 -30.06 -36.79 -3.22
CA GLY A 555 -29.26 -37.95 -3.46
C GLY A 555 -27.88 -37.84 -2.83
N GLU A 556 -26.98 -38.72 -3.24
CA GLU A 556 -25.59 -38.74 -2.79
C GLU A 556 -24.86 -37.55 -3.38
N LEU A 557 -24.31 -36.69 -2.50
CA LEU A 557 -23.58 -35.47 -2.83
C LEU A 557 -22.12 -35.65 -2.40
N ALA A 558 -21.22 -35.87 -3.34
CA ALA A 558 -19.79 -35.85 -3.07
C ALA A 558 -19.27 -34.40 -3.06
N LEU A 559 -18.33 -34.08 -2.18
CA LEU A 559 -17.73 -32.75 -2.04
C LEU A 559 -16.24 -32.78 -2.38
N GLY A 560 -15.72 -31.75 -3.00
CA GLY A 560 -14.30 -31.72 -3.33
C GLY A 560 -13.82 -30.42 -3.94
N TYR A 561 -12.59 -30.49 -4.40
CA TYR A 561 -11.91 -29.43 -5.12
C TYR A 561 -11.54 -29.84 -6.53
N VAL A 562 -11.59 -28.90 -7.46
CA VAL A 562 -10.82 -28.97 -8.70
C VAL A 562 -9.56 -28.13 -8.49
N LEU A 563 -8.42 -28.79 -8.54
CA LEU A 563 -7.12 -28.19 -8.28
C LEU A 563 -6.51 -27.68 -9.58
N LEU A 564 -6.14 -26.40 -9.61
CA LEU A 564 -5.38 -25.77 -10.69
C LEU A 564 -4.05 -25.22 -10.11
N PRO A 565 -3.13 -26.07 -9.67
CA PRO A 565 -1.88 -25.66 -9.07
C PRO A 565 -0.92 -25.04 -10.08
N LYS A 566 0.21 -24.52 -9.59
CA LYS A 566 1.26 -23.92 -10.43
C LYS A 566 1.87 -24.94 -11.41
N ASP A 567 1.98 -26.19 -11.00
CA ASP A 567 2.40 -27.31 -11.87
C ASP A 567 1.17 -27.88 -12.61
N PRO A 568 1.05 -27.69 -13.94
CA PRO A 568 -0.08 -28.17 -14.71
C PRO A 568 -0.25 -29.73 -14.71
N ALA A 569 0.81 -30.46 -14.41
CA ALA A 569 0.75 -31.93 -14.32
C ALA A 569 -0.06 -32.40 -13.09
N GLN A 570 -0.28 -31.53 -12.12
CA GLN A 570 -1.04 -31.83 -10.90
C GLN A 570 -2.48 -31.32 -10.96
N VAL A 571 -2.95 -30.85 -12.12
CA VAL A 571 -4.36 -30.49 -12.32
C VAL A 571 -5.22 -31.73 -12.17
N GLY A 572 -6.24 -31.64 -11.31
CA GLY A 572 -7.07 -32.80 -11.01
C GLY A 572 -8.11 -32.50 -9.95
N GLU A 573 -8.67 -33.53 -9.35
CA GLU A 573 -9.64 -33.42 -8.28
C GLU A 573 -9.09 -33.89 -6.93
N ALA A 574 -9.59 -33.33 -5.84
CA ALA A 574 -9.37 -33.81 -4.49
C ALA A 574 -10.73 -33.91 -3.77
N MET A 575 -11.21 -35.12 -3.58
CA MET A 575 -12.51 -35.34 -2.95
C MET A 575 -12.40 -35.45 -1.44
N ALA A 576 -13.39 -34.92 -0.74
CA ALA A 576 -13.57 -35.10 0.70
C ALA A 576 -14.07 -36.53 0.97
N ASN A 577 -13.57 -37.10 2.05
CA ASN A 577 -14.02 -38.42 2.52
C ASN A 577 -14.56 -38.27 3.95
N TRP A 578 -15.62 -37.48 4.10
CA TRP A 578 -16.29 -37.23 5.36
C TRP A 578 -17.54 -38.08 5.50
N ASP A 579 -17.73 -38.67 6.67
CA ASP A 579 -18.93 -39.40 7.04
C ASP A 579 -20.04 -38.51 7.57
N GLU A 580 -21.24 -39.07 7.75
CA GLU A 580 -22.38 -38.30 8.25
C GLU A 580 -22.15 -37.69 9.65
N PRO A 581 -21.56 -38.39 10.64
CA PRO A 581 -21.19 -37.77 11.93
C PRO A 581 -20.24 -36.57 11.80
N GLN A 582 -19.31 -36.60 10.85
CA GLN A 582 -18.46 -35.44 10.58
C GLN A 582 -19.23 -34.26 9.98
N PHE A 583 -20.20 -34.53 9.08
CA PHE A 583 -21.10 -33.48 8.57
C PHE A 583 -21.97 -32.88 9.67
N GLU A 584 -22.52 -33.72 10.56
CA GLU A 584 -23.28 -33.25 11.72
C GLU A 584 -22.43 -32.33 12.59
N GLY A 585 -21.17 -32.70 12.85
CA GLY A 585 -20.21 -31.86 13.57
C GLY A 585 -19.91 -30.53 12.86
N ALA A 586 -19.86 -30.50 11.52
CA ALA A 586 -19.72 -29.27 10.75
C ALA A 586 -20.94 -28.35 10.89
N ILE A 587 -22.15 -28.92 10.83
CA ILE A 587 -23.41 -28.18 11.02
C ILE A 587 -23.49 -27.65 12.45
N GLU A 588 -23.14 -28.45 13.46
CA GLU A 588 -23.09 -27.98 14.86
C GLU A 588 -22.12 -26.82 15.03
N ARG A 589 -20.96 -26.89 14.38
CA ARG A 589 -19.97 -25.79 14.37
C ARG A 589 -20.52 -24.55 13.66
N ALA A 590 -21.30 -24.70 12.59
CA ALA A 590 -22.00 -23.60 11.94
C ALA A 590 -23.05 -22.96 12.87
N CYS A 591 -23.85 -23.77 13.57
CA CYS A 591 -24.81 -23.30 14.59
C CYS A 591 -24.08 -22.51 15.70
N TYR A 592 -22.93 -22.99 16.16
CA TYR A 592 -22.10 -22.25 17.12
C TYR A 592 -21.75 -20.85 16.59
N VAL A 593 -21.25 -20.73 15.35
CA VAL A 593 -20.93 -19.42 14.76
C VAL A 593 -22.14 -18.50 14.73
N VAL A 594 -23.31 -19.00 14.30
CA VAL A 594 -24.54 -18.19 14.23
C VAL A 594 -24.96 -17.70 15.63
N ARG A 595 -24.87 -18.56 16.66
CA ARG A 595 -25.15 -18.17 18.06
C ARG A 595 -24.25 -17.03 18.52
N GLN A 596 -22.94 -17.15 18.25
CA GLN A 596 -21.96 -16.12 18.63
C GLN A 596 -22.25 -14.79 17.90
N VAL A 597 -22.52 -14.84 16.61
CA VAL A 597 -22.83 -13.65 15.79
C VAL A 597 -24.13 -12.97 16.26
N ARG A 598 -25.19 -13.73 16.56
CA ARG A 598 -26.43 -13.20 17.13
C ARG A 598 -26.23 -12.52 18.47
N ASN A 599 -25.34 -13.05 19.29
CA ASN A 599 -24.97 -12.47 20.58
C ASN A 599 -23.93 -11.36 20.47
N SER A 600 -23.58 -10.96 19.25
CA SER A 600 -22.59 -9.92 18.95
C SER A 600 -21.22 -10.18 19.63
N ILE A 601 -20.81 -11.45 19.72
CA ILE A 601 -19.55 -11.85 20.32
C ILE A 601 -18.45 -11.78 19.26
N PHE A 602 -17.85 -10.58 19.12
CA PHE A 602 -16.78 -10.31 18.17
C PHE A 602 -15.43 -10.04 18.85
N TRP A 603 -15.34 -10.23 20.16
CA TRP A 603 -14.19 -9.93 20.98
C TRP A 603 -13.85 -11.09 21.92
N PRO A 604 -12.60 -11.34 22.30
CA PRO A 604 -11.37 -10.64 21.93
C PRO A 604 -10.82 -11.07 20.55
N PRO A 605 -9.92 -10.26 19.95
CA PRO A 605 -9.21 -10.66 18.73
C PRO A 605 -8.30 -11.86 19.01
N LYS A 606 -8.14 -12.75 18.03
CA LYS A 606 -7.19 -13.86 18.09
C LYS A 606 -5.82 -13.46 17.54
N GLN A 607 -4.79 -13.98 18.13
CA GLN A 607 -3.38 -13.79 17.83
C GLN A 607 -2.76 -15.01 17.14
N PRO A 608 -1.63 -14.86 16.44
CA PRO A 608 -0.95 -13.65 15.99
C PRO A 608 -1.47 -13.17 14.63
N VAL A 609 -1.17 -11.89 14.31
CA VAL A 609 -1.32 -11.38 12.94
C VAL A 609 -0.21 -11.97 12.10
N GLY A 610 -0.53 -12.89 11.20
CA GLY A 610 0.45 -13.53 10.32
C GLY A 610 0.88 -12.62 9.16
N PRO A 611 2.05 -12.86 8.54
CA PRO A 611 2.40 -12.23 7.29
C PRO A 611 1.34 -12.60 6.23
N GLY A 612 0.77 -11.59 5.56
CA GLY A 612 -0.31 -11.76 4.59
C GLY A 612 -1.74 -11.64 5.15
N ASP A 613 -1.88 -11.27 6.42
CA ASP A 613 -3.18 -10.90 6.96
C ASP A 613 -3.69 -9.59 6.32
N GLU A 614 -4.92 -9.59 5.82
CA GLU A 614 -5.51 -8.42 5.16
C GLU A 614 -5.60 -7.19 6.07
N PHE A 615 -5.69 -7.37 7.39
CA PHE A 615 -5.75 -6.29 8.36
C PHE A 615 -4.41 -6.01 9.06
N SER A 616 -3.29 -6.54 8.54
CA SER A 616 -1.96 -6.34 9.12
C SER A 616 -1.60 -4.85 9.28
N ALA A 617 -1.99 -3.99 8.33
CA ALA A 617 -1.74 -2.56 8.38
C ALA A 617 -2.48 -1.86 9.56
N VAL A 618 -3.66 -2.36 9.95
CA VAL A 618 -4.44 -1.83 11.09
C VAL A 618 -3.98 -2.47 12.41
N CYS A 619 -3.46 -3.69 12.34
CA CYS A 619 -3.11 -4.50 13.51
C CYS A 619 -1.60 -4.52 13.78
N MET A 620 -0.87 -3.46 13.38
CA MET A 620 0.57 -3.32 13.65
C MET A 620 0.88 -3.09 15.13
N ASP A 621 2.18 -3.13 15.49
CA ASP A 621 2.74 -2.78 16.79
C ASP A 621 2.12 -3.55 17.96
N HIS A 622 1.79 -4.82 17.76
CA HIS A 622 1.17 -5.67 18.79
C HIS A 622 -0.14 -5.10 19.37
N CYS A 623 -0.85 -4.24 18.64
CA CYS A 623 -2.09 -3.63 19.12
C CYS A 623 -3.19 -4.67 19.45
N LEU A 624 -3.21 -5.81 18.76
CA LEU A 624 -4.10 -6.93 19.07
C LEU A 624 -3.72 -7.64 20.37
N ASP A 625 -2.41 -7.81 20.65
CA ASP A 625 -1.93 -8.42 21.90
C ASP A 625 -2.35 -7.58 23.10
N ARG A 626 -2.17 -6.26 23.01
CA ARG A 626 -2.61 -5.31 24.04
C ARG A 626 -4.12 -5.31 24.22
N ALA A 627 -4.87 -5.34 23.13
CA ALA A 627 -6.32 -5.42 23.16
C ALA A 627 -6.81 -6.71 23.80
N ALA A 628 -6.17 -7.84 23.52
CA ALA A 628 -6.47 -9.12 24.13
C ALA A 628 -6.12 -9.14 25.63
N ALA A 629 -4.99 -8.55 26.03
CA ALA A 629 -4.59 -8.41 27.44
C ALA A 629 -5.56 -7.53 28.23
N LEU A 630 -6.02 -6.42 27.64
CA LEU A 630 -7.06 -5.57 28.25
C LEU A 630 -8.38 -6.31 28.43
N ALA A 631 -8.81 -7.08 27.43
CA ALA A 631 -10.03 -7.88 27.52
C ALA A 631 -9.95 -8.98 28.57
N ALA A 632 -8.77 -9.54 28.80
CA ALA A 632 -8.52 -10.53 29.85
C ALA A 632 -8.39 -9.94 31.28
N GLY A 633 -8.49 -8.61 31.44
CA GLY A 633 -8.35 -7.92 32.71
C GLY A 633 -6.93 -7.90 33.26
N GLN A 634 -5.93 -8.18 32.44
CA GLN A 634 -4.51 -8.23 32.82
C GLN A 634 -3.78 -6.91 32.73
N ALA A 635 -4.34 -5.90 32.07
CA ALA A 635 -3.77 -4.56 31.95
C ALA A 635 -4.39 -3.65 33.02
N GLY A 636 -3.53 -3.03 33.85
CA GLY A 636 -3.95 -2.02 34.83
C GLY A 636 -4.60 -0.81 34.13
N PRO A 637 -5.31 0.04 34.88
CA PRO A 637 -6.06 1.16 34.32
C PRO A 637 -5.13 2.13 33.62
N VAL A 638 -5.32 2.30 32.31
CA VAL A 638 -4.69 3.37 31.56
C VAL A 638 -5.40 4.66 31.96
N ASN A 639 -4.72 5.54 32.66
CA ASN A 639 -5.22 6.87 32.97
C ASN A 639 -5.53 7.64 31.68
N HIS A 640 -6.80 7.73 31.33
CA HIS A 640 -7.31 8.67 30.36
C HIS A 640 -7.35 10.06 31.00
N GLU A 641 -6.25 10.79 31.02
CA GLU A 641 -6.29 12.22 31.12
C GLU A 641 -6.44 12.79 29.70
N CYS A 642 -7.68 13.00 29.31
CA CYS A 642 -8.01 13.94 28.23
C CYS A 642 -7.61 15.33 28.66
N HIS A 643 -6.49 15.86 28.20
CA HIS A 643 -6.31 17.29 28.16
C HIS A 643 -7.15 17.84 27.01
N GLN A 644 -8.33 18.37 27.40
CA GLN A 644 -8.98 19.43 26.65
C GLN A 644 -8.14 20.70 26.90
N ASP A 645 -7.51 21.20 25.83
CA ASP A 645 -7.32 22.64 25.54
C ASP A 645 -6.93 22.79 24.06
#